data_68201e356198a5086cce3043b2b0399b
#
_entry.id   68201e356198a5086cce3043b2b0399b
#
_cell.length_a   1.000
_cell.length_b   1.000
_cell.length_c   1.000
_cell.angle_alpha   90.00
_cell.angle_beta   90.00
_cell.angle_gamma   90.00
#
_symmetry.space_group_name_H-M   'P 1'
#
loop_
_entity.id
_entity.type
_entity.pdbx_description
1 polymer ?
#
loop_
_entity_poly.entity_id
_entity_poly.type
_entity_poly.pdbx_seq_one_letter_code
_entity_poly.pdbx_strand_id
1 'polypeptide(L)'
;MRRTLCIFAACTCSLLLSAQRVLYIGDSVTDGGWGRSGGSALPSEKRNHSDLNHVYGHSYMMLCAAHYQSLLPYGGQEFLNRGISGNTLGDLEARWEKDVLAIQPDILSVLIGTNDVGEWMKDHSSDKGFDYHDWDTRYRALLQSSKAQNGDIKLILCTPFVSTATSTERQQMTNKLSAIVRQIAKDEQAVCVPFDSLFNQLQRCQPNNRYWIWDGIHPTAAGHQQMADLWISKATEAGLLLSGRDNRVTIPVSRQQLEQSPEGPFEATWKSLEQNYRTPEWFKDAKFGIFIHWGLYSVPAAGSEWYPKHMYNAMSRDHQQRWGKQSQFGYKDFIPLFKAEKFDAKAWAELFRKAGARYVIPTAEHHDGFAMYDSRLTRWNAKQMGPKRDVIGELAEAVRGEGMKFGVSNHRIENWDFMYPDKLPKDSTDLFLPEYAEFYGPPQHPTQQSGMGPKAMHAAVRGGATEAVINEAAEEGLHPQSDAFLNEWQLRTMEIIDKYQPDLLYFDNGINYRSLDPWKLRLARYYYNSAYQWHKEVSIQSKSQAYLAGSIIDFERESRAPRKPYGRYWQVDDPIGNKFGYIEGLKLQNADGIIRNLVDNVACGGNLCLNVSPKSDGTIPEDQQQVLLKIGEWLQTYGEGIYGTRPYKTAIEGNIRLTCKDGFIYAFVLRWDGKPFTIQCLDSSKVKAVTCLADGRKVRFKKQADGLRIEATGMTISSAIGFRIALK
;
A
#
# COMPACT_ATOMS: atom_id res chain seq x y z
N MET A 1 35.15 1.03 -52.46
CA MET A 1 34.59 0.59 -51.19
C MET A 1 33.54 1.61 -50.75
N ARG A 2 32.28 1.32 -51.03
CA ARG A 2 31.14 2.19 -50.64
C ARG A 2 30.62 1.69 -49.28
N ARG A 3 30.66 2.56 -48.27
CA ARG A 3 30.00 2.32 -46.94
C ARG A 3 28.53 2.77 -47.07
N THR A 4 27.66 1.81 -47.02
CA THR A 4 26.20 2.03 -46.92
C THR A 4 25.86 2.37 -45.48
N LEU A 5 25.42 3.59 -45.27
CA LEU A 5 24.88 4.07 -43.98
C LEU A 5 23.42 3.64 -43.91
N CYS A 6 23.08 2.66 -43.06
CA CYS A 6 21.71 2.36 -42.72
C CYS A 6 21.23 3.37 -41.65
N ILE A 7 20.40 4.31 -42.07
CA ILE A 7 19.67 5.18 -41.18
C ILE A 7 18.47 4.38 -40.67
N PHE A 8 18.51 3.96 -39.40
CA PHE A 8 17.32 3.51 -38.69
C PHE A 8 16.50 4.75 -38.32
N ALA A 9 15.42 4.97 -39.07
CA ALA A 9 14.39 5.90 -38.67
C ALA A 9 13.64 5.29 -37.47
N ALA A 10 13.98 5.75 -36.26
CA ALA A 10 13.16 5.49 -35.09
C ALA A 10 11.84 6.25 -35.26
N CYS A 11 10.76 5.55 -35.63
CA CYS A 11 9.41 6.05 -35.49
C CYS A 11 9.13 6.22 -33.99
N THR A 12 9.35 7.42 -33.48
CA THR A 12 8.78 7.83 -32.18
C THR A 12 7.28 8.03 -32.39
N CYS A 13 6.51 6.96 -32.23
CA CYS A 13 5.07 7.07 -32.02
C CYS A 13 4.87 7.70 -30.64
N SER A 14 4.75 9.02 -30.61
CA SER A 14 4.19 9.73 -29.45
C SER A 14 2.72 9.35 -29.37
N LEU A 15 2.42 8.28 -28.66
CA LEU A 15 1.06 8.01 -28.20
C LEU A 15 0.71 9.11 -27.20
N LEU A 16 0.14 10.20 -27.70
CA LEU A 16 -0.73 11.05 -26.92
C LEU A 16 -1.90 10.14 -26.51
N LEU A 17 -1.85 9.59 -25.31
CA LEU A 17 -2.99 8.90 -24.71
C LEU A 17 -4.10 9.94 -24.59
N SER A 18 -5.01 9.94 -25.58
CA SER A 18 -6.27 10.67 -25.47
C SER A 18 -7.07 10.05 -24.33
N ALA A 19 -7.76 10.89 -23.56
CA ALA A 19 -8.67 10.40 -22.52
C ALA A 19 -9.67 9.42 -23.15
N GLN A 20 -9.94 8.28 -22.49
CA GLN A 20 -10.92 7.30 -22.92
C GLN A 20 -12.31 7.97 -23.03
N ARG A 21 -12.91 7.99 -24.20
CA ARG A 21 -14.21 8.63 -24.44
C ARG A 21 -15.35 7.67 -24.19
N VAL A 22 -16.21 8.03 -23.24
CA VAL A 22 -17.42 7.28 -22.88
C VAL A 22 -18.65 8.07 -23.33
N LEU A 23 -19.27 7.62 -24.38
CA LEU A 23 -20.44 8.24 -24.96
C LEU A 23 -21.74 7.54 -24.56
N TYR A 24 -22.67 8.30 -24.02
CA TYR A 24 -24.04 7.86 -23.74
C TYR A 24 -24.98 8.46 -24.78
N ILE A 25 -25.73 7.62 -25.48
CA ILE A 25 -26.73 8.03 -26.48
C ILE A 25 -28.06 7.34 -26.20
N GLY A 26 -29.15 8.01 -26.46
CA GLY A 26 -30.50 7.49 -26.19
C GLY A 26 -31.55 8.59 -26.18
N ASP A 27 -32.63 8.33 -25.45
CA ASP A 27 -33.80 9.17 -25.30
C ASP A 27 -33.79 10.07 -24.06
N SER A 28 -34.97 10.45 -23.52
CA SER A 28 -35.18 11.29 -22.36
C SER A 28 -34.51 10.76 -21.06
N VAL A 29 -34.47 9.42 -20.90
CA VAL A 29 -33.89 8.78 -19.73
C VAL A 29 -32.36 8.98 -19.68
N THR A 30 -31.72 9.08 -20.84
CA THR A 30 -30.30 9.42 -20.98
C THR A 30 -30.09 10.93 -21.00
N ASP A 31 -30.96 11.71 -21.70
CA ASP A 31 -30.91 13.16 -21.84
C ASP A 31 -30.78 13.89 -20.49
N GLY A 32 -31.73 13.68 -19.60
CA GLY A 32 -31.75 14.35 -18.30
C GLY A 32 -31.64 15.88 -18.36
N GLY A 33 -31.94 16.50 -19.52
CA GLY A 33 -31.85 17.94 -19.72
C GLY A 33 -30.41 18.49 -19.82
N TRP A 34 -29.46 17.72 -20.30
CA TRP A 34 -28.08 18.15 -20.47
C TRP A 34 -27.96 19.43 -21.31
N GLY A 35 -26.94 20.25 -21.03
CA GLY A 35 -26.74 21.52 -21.71
C GLY A 35 -27.87 22.54 -21.45
N ARG A 36 -28.60 22.39 -20.31
CA ARG A 36 -29.74 23.24 -19.92
C ARG A 36 -30.91 23.19 -20.94
N SER A 37 -31.06 22.08 -21.62
CA SER A 37 -32.17 21.92 -22.57
C SER A 37 -33.57 21.87 -21.91
N GLY A 38 -33.64 21.74 -20.58
CA GLY A 38 -34.90 21.65 -19.85
C GLY A 38 -35.74 20.41 -20.18
N GLY A 39 -35.08 19.35 -20.68
CA GLY A 39 -35.78 18.15 -21.17
C GLY A 39 -36.42 18.33 -22.54
N SER A 40 -36.13 19.41 -23.27
CA SER A 40 -36.59 19.62 -24.64
C SER A 40 -35.87 18.73 -25.64
N ALA A 41 -36.49 18.45 -26.78
CA ALA A 41 -35.93 17.70 -27.91
C ALA A 41 -34.92 18.52 -28.73
N LEU A 42 -34.13 19.41 -28.10
CA LEU A 42 -33.14 20.21 -28.80
C LEU A 42 -32.00 19.35 -29.36
N PRO A 43 -31.63 19.56 -30.64
CA PRO A 43 -30.48 18.92 -31.23
C PRO A 43 -29.19 19.23 -30.45
N SER A 44 -28.21 18.34 -30.48
CA SER A 44 -26.97 18.43 -29.69
C SER A 44 -26.17 19.74 -29.97
N GLU A 45 -26.16 20.22 -31.20
CA GLU A 45 -25.48 21.47 -31.59
C GLU A 45 -26.08 22.75 -31.01
N LYS A 46 -27.33 22.70 -30.54
CA LYS A 46 -28.02 23.85 -29.93
C LYS A 46 -27.91 23.82 -28.39
N ARG A 47 -27.22 22.85 -27.82
CA ARG A 47 -27.05 22.70 -26.38
C ARG A 47 -25.75 23.35 -25.91
N ASN A 48 -25.68 23.72 -24.62
CA ASN A 48 -24.51 24.32 -24.04
C ASN A 48 -23.49 23.25 -23.61
N HIS A 49 -22.38 23.16 -24.35
CA HIS A 49 -21.29 22.23 -24.09
C HIS A 49 -20.23 22.79 -23.09
N SER A 50 -20.35 24.07 -22.72
CA SER A 50 -19.35 24.78 -21.88
C SER A 50 -19.76 24.89 -20.43
N ASP A 51 -21.03 24.61 -20.10
CA ASP A 51 -21.54 24.69 -18.74
C ASP A 51 -21.29 23.37 -18.00
N LEU A 52 -20.20 23.29 -17.28
CA LEU A 52 -19.76 22.08 -16.56
C LEU A 52 -20.76 21.62 -15.49
N ASN A 53 -21.67 22.48 -15.02
CA ASN A 53 -22.72 22.07 -14.07
C ASN A 53 -23.87 21.32 -14.73
N HIS A 54 -24.08 21.51 -16.05
CA HIS A 54 -25.24 20.95 -16.78
C HIS A 54 -24.86 20.11 -17.97
N VAL A 55 -23.57 19.97 -18.28
CA VAL A 55 -23.09 19.24 -19.47
C VAL A 55 -23.51 17.77 -19.48
N TYR A 56 -23.76 17.17 -18.32
CA TYR A 56 -24.22 15.78 -18.18
C TYR A 56 -25.72 15.62 -17.97
N GLY A 57 -26.46 16.70 -17.69
CA GLY A 57 -27.89 16.64 -17.32
C GLY A 57 -28.11 16.11 -15.91
N HIS A 58 -29.29 15.51 -15.65
CA HIS A 58 -29.73 15.00 -14.34
C HIS A 58 -30.07 13.51 -14.36
N SER A 59 -29.55 12.76 -15.32
CA SER A 59 -29.84 11.34 -15.51
C SER A 59 -28.83 10.41 -14.81
N TYR A 60 -29.04 9.10 -14.91
CA TYR A 60 -28.08 8.09 -14.47
C TYR A 60 -26.69 8.29 -15.06
N MET A 61 -26.60 8.83 -16.29
CA MET A 61 -25.33 9.14 -16.96
C MET A 61 -24.51 10.15 -16.14
N MET A 62 -25.13 11.19 -15.61
CA MET A 62 -24.47 12.17 -14.75
C MET A 62 -23.89 11.51 -13.49
N LEU A 63 -24.63 10.59 -12.89
CA LEU A 63 -24.18 9.86 -11.71
C LEU A 63 -23.00 8.93 -12.03
N CYS A 64 -23.01 8.26 -13.18
CA CYS A 64 -21.88 7.49 -13.67
C CYS A 64 -20.66 8.36 -13.92
N ALA A 65 -20.81 9.50 -14.62
CA ALA A 65 -19.73 10.44 -14.86
C ALA A 65 -19.16 10.99 -13.55
N ALA A 66 -20.02 11.39 -12.61
CA ALA A 66 -19.61 11.89 -11.30
C ALA A 66 -18.84 10.83 -10.50
N HIS A 67 -19.30 9.56 -10.52
CA HIS A 67 -18.59 8.45 -9.89
C HIS A 67 -17.15 8.33 -10.42
N TYR A 68 -16.97 8.14 -11.73
CA TYR A 68 -15.64 7.91 -12.29
C TYR A 68 -14.73 9.14 -12.23
N GLN A 69 -15.26 10.34 -12.50
CA GLN A 69 -14.48 11.58 -12.42
C GLN A 69 -14.05 11.91 -10.99
N SER A 70 -14.84 11.57 -9.98
CA SER A 70 -14.44 11.72 -8.57
C SER A 70 -13.30 10.77 -8.17
N LEU A 71 -13.20 9.63 -8.84
CA LEU A 71 -12.16 8.64 -8.62
C LEU A 71 -10.85 8.96 -9.36
N LEU A 72 -10.94 9.62 -10.53
CA LEU A 72 -9.82 9.97 -11.40
C LEU A 72 -9.81 11.49 -11.70
N PRO A 73 -9.56 12.34 -10.71
CA PRO A 73 -9.72 13.80 -10.86
C PRO A 73 -8.74 14.44 -11.82
N TYR A 74 -7.73 13.71 -12.28
CA TYR A 74 -6.69 14.22 -13.19
C TYR A 74 -6.87 13.79 -14.66
N GLY A 75 -8.03 13.26 -14.99
CA GLY A 75 -8.34 12.84 -16.36
C GLY A 75 -8.21 11.32 -16.55
N GLY A 76 -8.19 10.91 -17.80
CA GLY A 76 -8.20 9.51 -18.20
C GLY A 76 -9.55 9.08 -18.77
N GLN A 77 -10.63 9.85 -18.50
CA GLN A 77 -11.96 9.57 -19.04
C GLN A 77 -12.70 10.85 -19.37
N GLU A 78 -13.25 10.91 -20.58
CA GLU A 78 -14.14 11.97 -21.07
C GLU A 78 -15.54 11.41 -21.19
N PHE A 79 -16.51 11.93 -20.45
CA PHE A 79 -17.90 11.51 -20.49
C PHE A 79 -18.72 12.46 -21.36
N LEU A 80 -19.50 11.90 -22.26
CA LEU A 80 -20.31 12.68 -23.21
C LEU A 80 -21.76 12.21 -23.20
N ASN A 81 -22.70 13.11 -22.96
CA ASN A 81 -24.12 12.85 -23.08
C ASN A 81 -24.61 13.28 -24.48
N ARG A 82 -25.27 12.37 -25.18
CA ARG A 82 -25.95 12.58 -26.47
C ARG A 82 -27.37 12.03 -26.44
N GLY A 83 -27.97 11.90 -25.26
CA GLY A 83 -29.40 11.62 -25.12
C GLY A 83 -30.23 12.81 -25.61
N ILE A 84 -31.36 12.56 -26.30
CA ILE A 84 -32.33 13.57 -26.71
C ILE A 84 -33.72 13.05 -26.39
N SER A 85 -34.48 13.84 -25.63
CA SER A 85 -35.84 13.47 -25.21
C SER A 85 -36.75 13.19 -26.41
N GLY A 86 -37.53 12.11 -26.32
CA GLY A 86 -38.46 11.69 -27.34
C GLY A 86 -37.89 10.81 -28.46
N ASN A 87 -36.56 10.63 -28.51
CA ASN A 87 -35.93 9.91 -29.62
C ASN A 87 -36.36 8.43 -29.66
N THR A 88 -36.60 7.97 -30.91
CA THR A 88 -36.74 6.58 -31.32
C THR A 88 -35.45 6.07 -31.96
N LEU A 89 -35.41 4.80 -32.36
CA LEU A 89 -34.28 4.24 -33.12
C LEU A 89 -34.08 5.01 -34.46
N GLY A 90 -35.15 5.40 -35.15
CA GLY A 90 -35.09 6.20 -36.38
C GLY A 90 -34.46 7.57 -36.17
N ASP A 91 -34.69 8.21 -35.02
CA ASP A 91 -34.05 9.47 -34.69
C ASP A 91 -32.55 9.28 -34.39
N LEU A 92 -32.14 8.15 -33.76
CA LEU A 92 -30.74 7.83 -33.60
C LEU A 92 -30.06 7.63 -34.96
N GLU A 93 -30.68 6.93 -35.90
CA GLU A 93 -30.13 6.78 -37.25
C GLU A 93 -29.87 8.12 -37.94
N ALA A 94 -30.82 9.03 -37.85
CA ALA A 94 -30.71 10.36 -38.48
C ALA A 94 -29.55 11.22 -37.98
N ARG A 95 -29.04 10.93 -36.77
CA ARG A 95 -27.96 11.71 -36.14
C ARG A 95 -26.72 10.89 -35.77
N TRP A 96 -26.69 9.58 -36.13
CA TRP A 96 -25.59 8.68 -35.73
C TRP A 96 -24.22 9.13 -36.23
N GLU A 97 -24.15 9.55 -37.50
CA GLU A 97 -22.91 10.09 -38.09
C GLU A 97 -22.32 11.22 -37.26
N LYS A 98 -23.13 12.14 -36.80
CA LYS A 98 -22.72 13.34 -36.10
C LYS A 98 -22.47 13.09 -34.60
N ASP A 99 -23.38 12.40 -33.94
CA ASP A 99 -23.41 12.25 -32.49
C ASP A 99 -22.68 10.99 -32.01
N VAL A 100 -22.26 10.10 -32.91
CA VAL A 100 -21.45 8.90 -32.57
C VAL A 100 -20.19 8.82 -33.42
N LEU A 101 -20.31 8.69 -34.74
CA LEU A 101 -19.17 8.42 -35.61
C LEU A 101 -18.17 9.58 -35.61
N ALA A 102 -18.62 10.84 -35.71
CA ALA A 102 -17.75 12.01 -35.66
C ALA A 102 -17.03 12.20 -34.31
N ILE A 103 -17.58 11.65 -33.20
CA ILE A 103 -17.02 11.71 -31.87
C ILE A 103 -15.94 10.64 -31.65
N GLN A 104 -16.06 9.49 -32.31
CA GLN A 104 -15.15 8.34 -32.19
C GLN A 104 -14.98 7.89 -30.72
N PRO A 105 -16.06 7.43 -30.06
CA PRO A 105 -15.96 6.98 -28.68
C PRO A 105 -15.17 5.68 -28.56
N ASP A 106 -14.49 5.47 -27.42
CA ASP A 106 -13.88 4.19 -27.04
C ASP A 106 -14.91 3.26 -26.42
N ILE A 107 -15.89 3.84 -25.69
CA ILE A 107 -17.02 3.13 -25.12
C ILE A 107 -18.31 3.82 -25.54
N LEU A 108 -19.22 3.06 -26.11
CA LEU A 108 -20.55 3.53 -26.55
C LEU A 108 -21.64 2.85 -25.73
N SER A 109 -22.39 3.62 -24.94
CA SER A 109 -23.56 3.17 -24.17
C SER A 109 -24.85 3.60 -24.86
N VAL A 110 -25.73 2.65 -25.18
CA VAL A 110 -26.97 2.90 -25.91
C VAL A 110 -28.18 2.45 -25.07
N LEU A 111 -29.15 3.37 -24.89
CA LEU A 111 -30.43 3.09 -24.28
C LEU A 111 -31.55 3.65 -25.17
N ILE A 112 -32.29 2.80 -25.85
CA ILE A 112 -33.37 3.17 -26.82
C ILE A 112 -34.44 2.08 -26.88
N GLY A 113 -35.64 2.42 -27.36
CA GLY A 113 -36.75 1.47 -27.62
C GLY A 113 -38.04 1.80 -26.89
N THR A 114 -37.97 2.56 -25.78
CA THR A 114 -39.18 2.93 -25.02
C THR A 114 -40.13 3.83 -25.82
N ASN A 115 -39.54 4.79 -26.58
CA ASN A 115 -40.34 5.70 -27.43
C ASN A 115 -40.79 5.05 -28.73
N ASP A 116 -40.03 4.08 -29.26
CA ASP A 116 -40.47 3.29 -30.43
C ASP A 116 -41.82 2.62 -30.16
N VAL A 117 -41.98 1.99 -28.99
CA VAL A 117 -43.24 1.43 -28.53
C VAL A 117 -44.29 2.53 -28.29
N GLY A 118 -43.87 3.65 -27.66
CA GLY A 118 -44.77 4.76 -27.35
C GLY A 118 -45.36 5.43 -28.60
N GLU A 119 -44.53 5.65 -29.62
CA GLU A 119 -44.97 6.21 -30.90
C GLU A 119 -45.90 5.25 -31.64
N TRP A 120 -45.53 3.96 -31.72
CA TRP A 120 -46.41 2.95 -32.33
C TRP A 120 -47.78 2.88 -31.69
N MET A 121 -47.86 2.93 -30.36
CA MET A 121 -49.09 2.82 -29.60
C MET A 121 -49.97 4.07 -29.64
N LYS A 122 -49.56 5.18 -30.24
CA LYS A 122 -50.43 6.34 -30.47
C LYS A 122 -51.59 5.97 -31.41
N ASP A 123 -51.30 5.15 -32.42
CA ASP A 123 -52.28 4.79 -33.48
C ASP A 123 -52.65 3.29 -33.43
N HIS A 124 -52.07 2.50 -32.54
CA HIS A 124 -52.23 1.06 -32.42
C HIS A 124 -52.49 0.63 -30.96
N SER A 125 -53.37 -0.37 -30.77
CA SER A 125 -53.69 -0.94 -29.45
C SER A 125 -52.92 -2.23 -29.12
N SER A 126 -52.09 -2.73 -30.05
CA SER A 126 -51.30 -3.95 -29.90
C SER A 126 -50.03 -3.87 -30.76
N ASP A 127 -49.17 -4.87 -30.66
CA ASP A 127 -47.94 -4.98 -31.46
C ASP A 127 -48.18 -5.54 -32.88
N LYS A 128 -49.44 -5.77 -33.26
CA LYS A 128 -49.79 -6.32 -34.59
C LYS A 128 -49.35 -5.37 -35.70
N GLY A 129 -48.38 -5.80 -36.49
CA GLY A 129 -47.76 -4.99 -37.55
C GLY A 129 -46.50 -4.24 -37.14
N PHE A 130 -46.14 -4.23 -35.87
CA PHE A 130 -44.80 -3.73 -35.44
C PHE A 130 -43.72 -4.67 -35.93
N ASP A 131 -42.77 -4.17 -36.70
CA ASP A 131 -41.71 -4.98 -37.30
C ASP A 131 -40.50 -5.05 -36.38
N TYR A 132 -40.51 -6.04 -35.49
CA TYR A 132 -39.37 -6.31 -34.58
C TYR A 132 -38.10 -6.74 -35.29
N HIS A 133 -38.24 -7.36 -36.48
CA HIS A 133 -37.07 -7.79 -37.26
C HIS A 133 -36.38 -6.60 -37.94
N ASP A 134 -37.15 -5.67 -38.50
CA ASP A 134 -36.63 -4.42 -39.06
C ASP A 134 -35.92 -3.61 -37.95
N TRP A 135 -36.55 -3.49 -36.77
CA TRP A 135 -35.98 -2.79 -35.63
C TRP A 135 -34.64 -3.42 -35.20
N ASP A 136 -34.54 -4.75 -35.07
CA ASP A 136 -33.29 -5.46 -34.76
C ASP A 136 -32.21 -5.22 -35.83
N THR A 137 -32.58 -5.34 -37.10
CA THR A 137 -31.66 -5.15 -38.25
C THR A 137 -31.06 -3.75 -38.25
N ARG A 138 -31.88 -2.74 -38.07
CA ARG A 138 -31.47 -1.32 -38.06
C ARG A 138 -30.58 -1.02 -36.84
N TYR A 139 -30.93 -1.54 -35.68
CA TYR A 139 -30.08 -1.34 -34.48
C TYR A 139 -28.68 -1.96 -34.68
N ARG A 140 -28.62 -3.19 -35.20
CA ARG A 140 -27.35 -3.84 -35.55
C ARG A 140 -26.53 -3.05 -36.57
N ALA A 141 -27.19 -2.48 -37.58
CA ALA A 141 -26.49 -1.67 -38.59
C ALA A 141 -25.79 -0.46 -37.98
N LEU A 142 -26.40 0.21 -37.00
CA LEU A 142 -25.76 1.32 -36.25
C LEU A 142 -24.51 0.86 -35.48
N LEU A 143 -24.60 -0.27 -34.80
CA LEU A 143 -23.46 -0.80 -34.07
C LEU A 143 -22.34 -1.24 -35.02
N GLN A 144 -22.65 -1.85 -36.12
CA GLN A 144 -21.68 -2.27 -37.13
C GLN A 144 -20.97 -1.07 -37.77
N SER A 145 -21.68 0.04 -38.06
CA SER A 145 -21.06 1.26 -38.56
C SER A 145 -20.04 1.83 -37.58
N SER A 146 -20.33 1.76 -36.29
CA SER A 146 -19.38 2.19 -35.22
C SER A 146 -18.16 1.28 -35.14
N LYS A 147 -18.37 -0.04 -35.23
CA LYS A 147 -17.25 -1.04 -35.25
C LYS A 147 -16.41 -0.91 -36.53
N ALA A 148 -17.03 -0.59 -37.66
CA ALA A 148 -16.28 -0.38 -38.91
C ALA A 148 -15.36 0.84 -38.84
N GLN A 149 -15.74 1.85 -38.07
CA GLN A 149 -14.93 3.05 -37.86
C GLN A 149 -13.87 2.87 -36.78
N ASN A 150 -14.22 2.22 -35.67
CA ASN A 150 -13.32 1.91 -34.56
C ASN A 150 -13.48 0.44 -34.19
N GLY A 151 -12.58 -0.42 -34.68
CA GLY A 151 -12.61 -1.86 -34.41
C GLY A 151 -12.44 -2.25 -32.94
N ASP A 152 -11.89 -1.35 -32.12
CA ASP A 152 -11.65 -1.56 -30.69
C ASP A 152 -12.77 -1.01 -29.80
N ILE A 153 -13.82 -0.41 -30.38
CA ILE A 153 -14.95 0.16 -29.64
C ILE A 153 -15.60 -0.88 -28.72
N LYS A 154 -15.84 -0.50 -27.49
CA LYS A 154 -16.58 -1.32 -26.52
C LYS A 154 -18.03 -0.86 -26.45
N LEU A 155 -18.94 -1.82 -26.50
CA LEU A 155 -20.37 -1.55 -26.52
C LEU A 155 -21.01 -1.91 -25.18
N ILE A 156 -21.87 -1.02 -24.67
CA ILE A 156 -22.73 -1.22 -23.51
C ILE A 156 -24.17 -1.01 -23.96
N LEU A 157 -24.94 -2.07 -24.02
CA LEU A 157 -26.32 -2.02 -24.48
C LEU A 157 -27.28 -2.16 -23.30
N CYS A 158 -28.06 -1.10 -23.08
CA CYS A 158 -29.03 -1.02 -22.01
C CYS A 158 -30.43 -1.42 -22.50
N THR A 159 -31.12 -2.28 -21.77
CA THR A 159 -32.47 -2.71 -22.15
C THR A 159 -33.48 -1.59 -21.89
N PRO A 160 -34.41 -1.30 -22.84
CA PRO A 160 -35.54 -0.41 -22.59
C PRO A 160 -36.44 -0.97 -21.50
N PHE A 161 -37.18 -0.11 -20.83
CA PHE A 161 -38.09 -0.48 -19.74
C PHE A 161 -39.27 0.47 -19.62
N VAL A 162 -40.29 0.01 -18.94
CA VAL A 162 -41.44 0.82 -18.49
C VAL A 162 -41.90 0.33 -17.12
N SER A 163 -42.65 1.19 -16.42
CA SER A 163 -43.25 0.83 -15.14
C SER A 163 -44.44 -0.13 -15.32
N THR A 164 -44.72 -0.94 -14.30
CA THR A 164 -45.93 -1.73 -14.15
C THR A 164 -47.22 -0.88 -14.13
N ALA A 165 -47.09 0.44 -14.00
CA ALA A 165 -48.20 1.38 -14.11
C ALA A 165 -48.66 1.64 -15.56
N THR A 166 -47.89 1.23 -16.57
CA THR A 166 -48.27 1.37 -17.97
C THR A 166 -49.21 0.20 -18.42
N SER A 167 -49.78 0.30 -19.62
CA SER A 167 -50.64 -0.78 -20.11
C SER A 167 -49.87 -2.09 -20.30
N THR A 168 -50.60 -3.22 -20.20
CA THR A 168 -50.03 -4.56 -20.37
C THR A 168 -49.39 -4.71 -21.75
N GLU A 169 -50.02 -4.16 -22.77
CA GLU A 169 -49.54 -4.19 -24.16
C GLU A 169 -48.20 -3.45 -24.27
N ARG A 170 -48.11 -2.27 -23.67
CA ARG A 170 -46.87 -1.50 -23.65
C ARG A 170 -45.75 -2.24 -22.96
N GLN A 171 -46.05 -2.86 -21.81
CA GLN A 171 -45.08 -3.68 -21.08
C GLN A 171 -44.61 -4.87 -21.95
N GLN A 172 -45.53 -5.59 -22.59
CA GLN A 172 -45.20 -6.74 -23.45
C GLN A 172 -44.32 -6.34 -24.64
N MET A 173 -44.67 -5.25 -25.34
CA MET A 173 -43.88 -4.72 -26.46
C MET A 173 -42.49 -4.30 -26.02
N THR A 174 -42.38 -3.54 -24.94
CA THR A 174 -41.09 -3.11 -24.40
C THR A 174 -40.22 -4.30 -23.97
N ASN A 175 -40.82 -5.33 -23.34
CA ASN A 175 -40.14 -6.55 -22.98
C ASN A 175 -39.61 -7.34 -24.18
N LYS A 176 -40.35 -7.34 -25.32
CA LYS A 176 -39.83 -7.93 -26.57
C LYS A 176 -38.61 -7.19 -27.09
N LEU A 177 -38.64 -5.85 -27.11
CA LEU A 177 -37.43 -5.06 -27.47
C LEU A 177 -36.27 -5.30 -26.50
N SER A 178 -36.54 -5.41 -25.21
CA SER A 178 -35.51 -5.75 -24.21
C SER A 178 -34.87 -7.12 -24.46
N ALA A 179 -35.65 -8.10 -24.90
CA ALA A 179 -35.17 -9.43 -25.31
C ALA A 179 -34.26 -9.33 -26.56
N ILE A 180 -34.68 -8.52 -27.54
CA ILE A 180 -33.87 -8.26 -28.74
C ILE A 180 -32.55 -7.60 -28.37
N VAL A 181 -32.54 -6.56 -27.51
CA VAL A 181 -31.31 -5.88 -27.06
C VAL A 181 -30.36 -6.87 -26.34
N ARG A 182 -30.88 -7.79 -25.53
CA ARG A 182 -30.06 -8.85 -24.92
C ARG A 182 -29.44 -9.78 -25.96
N GLN A 183 -30.21 -10.15 -26.98
CA GLN A 183 -29.69 -11.00 -28.05
C GLN A 183 -28.63 -10.26 -28.86
N ILE A 184 -28.86 -9.00 -29.22
CA ILE A 184 -27.83 -8.15 -29.87
C ILE A 184 -26.56 -8.06 -29.00
N ALA A 185 -26.70 -7.79 -27.71
CA ALA A 185 -25.56 -7.69 -26.81
C ALA A 185 -24.72 -8.98 -26.77
N LYS A 186 -25.40 -10.14 -26.78
CA LYS A 186 -24.73 -11.44 -26.84
C LYS A 186 -23.98 -11.65 -28.16
N ASP A 187 -24.65 -11.38 -29.29
CA ASP A 187 -24.10 -11.58 -30.63
C ASP A 187 -22.92 -10.64 -30.91
N GLU A 188 -23.05 -9.40 -30.48
CA GLU A 188 -22.02 -8.36 -30.63
C GLU A 188 -20.92 -8.39 -29.57
N GLN A 189 -20.97 -9.34 -28.63
CA GLN A 189 -20.06 -9.43 -27.48
C GLN A 189 -20.02 -8.14 -26.64
N ALA A 190 -21.16 -7.46 -26.54
CA ALA A 190 -21.34 -6.22 -25.80
C ALA A 190 -21.75 -6.49 -24.34
N VAL A 191 -21.46 -5.54 -23.47
CA VAL A 191 -21.99 -5.55 -22.10
C VAL A 191 -23.47 -5.26 -22.12
N CYS A 192 -24.29 -6.14 -21.54
CA CYS A 192 -25.72 -5.92 -21.39
C CYS A 192 -26.02 -5.35 -20.00
N VAL A 193 -26.68 -4.18 -19.94
CA VAL A 193 -27.20 -3.60 -18.70
C VAL A 193 -28.72 -3.78 -18.65
N PRO A 194 -29.25 -4.73 -17.87
CA PRO A 194 -30.65 -5.13 -17.90
C PRO A 194 -31.54 -4.23 -17.02
N PHE A 195 -31.77 -2.98 -17.44
CA PHE A 195 -32.60 -2.04 -16.67
C PHE A 195 -34.06 -2.48 -16.51
N ASP A 196 -34.64 -3.19 -17.47
CA ASP A 196 -35.95 -3.80 -17.32
C ASP A 196 -36.02 -4.81 -16.16
N SER A 197 -35.03 -5.67 -16.04
CA SER A 197 -34.93 -6.62 -14.92
C SER A 197 -34.74 -5.89 -13.58
N LEU A 198 -33.90 -4.85 -13.56
CA LEU A 198 -33.68 -4.00 -12.38
C LEU A 198 -35.02 -3.42 -11.89
N PHE A 199 -35.77 -2.73 -12.77
CA PHE A 199 -37.02 -2.10 -12.36
C PHE A 199 -38.10 -3.12 -12.02
N ASN A 200 -38.16 -4.25 -12.70
CA ASN A 200 -39.03 -5.36 -12.33
C ASN A 200 -38.74 -5.87 -10.91
N GLN A 201 -37.47 -5.93 -10.50
CA GLN A 201 -37.10 -6.31 -9.14
C GLN A 201 -37.47 -5.23 -8.14
N LEU A 202 -37.08 -3.96 -8.40
CA LEU A 202 -37.31 -2.84 -7.51
C LEU A 202 -38.79 -2.58 -7.23
N GLN A 203 -39.65 -2.73 -8.27
CA GLN A 203 -41.10 -2.54 -8.11
C GLN A 203 -41.77 -3.64 -7.29
N ARG A 204 -41.19 -4.83 -7.19
CA ARG A 204 -41.63 -5.88 -6.25
C ARG A 204 -41.33 -5.56 -4.80
N CYS A 205 -40.23 -4.84 -4.54
CA CYS A 205 -39.81 -4.47 -3.21
C CYS A 205 -40.51 -3.19 -2.68
N GLN A 206 -41.01 -2.35 -3.60
CA GLN A 206 -41.68 -1.09 -3.25
C GLN A 206 -43.05 -1.04 -3.96
N PRO A 207 -44.15 -1.20 -3.20
CA PRO A 207 -45.51 -1.26 -3.79
C PRO A 207 -45.96 0.06 -4.43
N ASN A 208 -45.40 1.21 -4.05
CA ASN A 208 -45.65 2.45 -4.74
C ASN A 208 -44.99 2.45 -6.11
N ASN A 209 -45.74 2.21 -7.16
CA ASN A 209 -45.26 2.12 -8.54
C ASN A 209 -44.69 3.43 -9.09
N ARG A 210 -44.85 4.58 -8.39
CA ARG A 210 -44.25 5.88 -8.74
C ARG A 210 -42.96 6.20 -7.97
N TYR A 211 -42.58 5.35 -7.04
CA TYR A 211 -41.39 5.59 -6.25
C TYR A 211 -40.10 5.54 -7.07
N TRP A 212 -39.98 4.57 -7.97
CA TRP A 212 -38.82 4.39 -8.83
C TRP A 212 -38.96 5.04 -10.20
N ILE A 213 -40.17 5.01 -10.77
CA ILE A 213 -40.55 5.55 -12.09
C ILE A 213 -41.80 6.38 -11.90
N TRP A 214 -41.72 7.72 -12.04
CA TRP A 214 -42.79 8.62 -11.57
C TRP A 214 -44.01 8.73 -12.50
N ASP A 215 -43.84 8.60 -13.83
CA ASP A 215 -44.90 8.76 -14.84
C ASP A 215 -45.11 7.51 -15.70
N GLY A 216 -44.46 6.42 -15.35
CA GLY A 216 -44.54 5.16 -16.11
C GLY A 216 -43.28 4.93 -17.01
N ILE A 217 -42.50 5.96 -17.27
CA ILE A 217 -41.35 5.90 -18.18
C ILE A 217 -40.07 6.44 -17.50
N HIS A 218 -40.17 7.63 -16.89
CA HIS A 218 -39.00 8.35 -16.39
C HIS A 218 -38.66 7.98 -14.93
N PRO A 219 -37.45 7.57 -14.67
CA PRO A 219 -37.00 7.29 -13.31
C PRO A 219 -37.03 8.54 -12.45
N THR A 220 -37.27 8.37 -11.14
CA THR A 220 -37.03 9.38 -10.11
C THR A 220 -35.51 9.49 -9.84
N ALA A 221 -35.11 10.42 -8.99
CA ALA A 221 -33.71 10.49 -8.57
C ALA A 221 -33.21 9.15 -7.96
N ALA A 222 -34.07 8.49 -7.16
CA ALA A 222 -33.77 7.16 -6.61
C ALA A 222 -33.68 6.08 -7.72
N GLY A 223 -34.53 6.15 -8.73
CA GLY A 223 -34.47 5.26 -9.89
C GLY A 223 -33.20 5.46 -10.71
N HIS A 224 -32.80 6.70 -10.97
CA HIS A 224 -31.55 7.01 -11.67
C HIS A 224 -30.32 6.55 -10.89
N GLN A 225 -30.32 6.62 -9.56
CA GLN A 225 -29.24 6.08 -8.74
C GLN A 225 -29.09 4.57 -8.91
N GLN A 226 -30.20 3.81 -8.86
CA GLN A 226 -30.17 2.37 -9.07
C GLN A 226 -29.70 1.99 -10.49
N MET A 227 -30.07 2.77 -11.49
CA MET A 227 -29.56 2.60 -12.86
C MET A 227 -28.05 2.83 -12.93
N ALA A 228 -27.55 3.90 -12.29
CA ALA A 228 -26.13 4.20 -12.26
C ALA A 228 -25.34 3.09 -11.55
N ASP A 229 -25.82 2.63 -10.39
CA ASP A 229 -25.18 1.55 -9.62
C ASP A 229 -25.06 0.27 -10.46
N LEU A 230 -26.14 -0.11 -11.17
CA LEU A 230 -26.11 -1.28 -12.04
C LEU A 230 -25.17 -1.09 -13.25
N TRP A 231 -25.22 0.08 -13.89
CA TRP A 231 -24.35 0.38 -15.03
C TRP A 231 -22.87 0.35 -14.64
N ILE A 232 -22.50 0.99 -13.53
CA ILE A 232 -21.15 1.01 -12.96
C ILE A 232 -20.69 -0.42 -12.65
N SER A 233 -21.56 -1.23 -11.99
CA SER A 233 -21.24 -2.63 -11.70
C SER A 233 -20.95 -3.41 -12.98
N LYS A 234 -21.80 -3.30 -14.02
CA LYS A 234 -21.62 -4.03 -15.27
C LYS A 234 -20.40 -3.57 -16.07
N ALA A 235 -20.12 -2.28 -16.12
CA ALA A 235 -18.92 -1.74 -16.75
C ALA A 235 -17.63 -2.19 -16.02
N THR A 236 -17.65 -2.23 -14.70
CA THR A 236 -16.54 -2.70 -13.86
C THR A 236 -16.32 -4.20 -13.99
N GLU A 237 -17.39 -5.02 -13.92
CA GLU A 237 -17.34 -6.48 -14.13
C GLU A 237 -16.72 -6.84 -15.49
N ALA A 238 -17.01 -6.04 -16.51
CA ALA A 238 -16.46 -6.22 -17.86
C ALA A 238 -15.05 -5.63 -18.04
N GLY A 239 -14.48 -4.96 -17.04
CA GLY A 239 -13.16 -4.34 -17.12
C GLY A 239 -13.09 -3.16 -18.10
N LEU A 240 -14.21 -2.51 -18.43
CA LEU A 240 -14.27 -1.45 -19.42
C LEU A 240 -13.82 -0.09 -18.86
N LEU A 241 -14.12 0.18 -17.61
CA LEU A 241 -13.79 1.43 -16.92
C LEU A 241 -13.10 1.11 -15.64
N LEU A 242 -11.96 1.78 -15.42
CA LEU A 242 -11.21 1.66 -14.21
C LEU A 242 -11.90 2.49 -13.12
N SER A 243 -12.41 1.84 -12.09
CA SER A 243 -12.75 2.51 -10.85
C SER A 243 -11.43 2.85 -10.15
N GLY A 244 -11.09 4.13 -10.03
CA GLY A 244 -9.75 4.57 -9.64
C GLY A 244 -9.28 4.11 -8.25
N ARG A 245 -10.15 3.55 -7.41
CA ARG A 245 -9.80 3.03 -6.09
C ARG A 245 -9.74 1.51 -6.03
N ASP A 246 -10.57 0.82 -6.79
CA ASP A 246 -10.76 -0.63 -6.63
C ASP A 246 -10.01 -1.50 -7.65
N ASN A 247 -9.55 -0.93 -8.75
CA ASN A 247 -8.87 -1.68 -9.82
C ASN A 247 -7.43 -2.09 -9.52
N ARG A 248 -6.97 -1.93 -8.29
CA ARG A 248 -5.65 -2.38 -7.89
C ARG A 248 -5.60 -3.81 -7.43
N VAL A 249 -6.72 -4.34 -6.99
CA VAL A 249 -6.83 -5.76 -6.68
C VAL A 249 -7.19 -6.47 -7.97
N THR A 250 -6.18 -6.84 -8.72
CA THR A 250 -6.33 -7.66 -9.93
C THR A 250 -6.85 -9.06 -9.63
N ILE A 251 -6.94 -9.42 -8.34
CA ILE A 251 -7.41 -10.72 -7.86
C ILE A 251 -8.67 -10.50 -7.03
N PRO A 252 -9.81 -11.08 -7.42
CA PRO A 252 -11.01 -11.08 -6.60
C PRO A 252 -10.72 -11.70 -5.24
N VAL A 253 -10.88 -10.93 -4.16
CA VAL A 253 -10.64 -11.38 -2.80
C VAL A 253 -11.97 -11.75 -2.17
N SER A 254 -12.17 -13.03 -1.91
CA SER A 254 -13.35 -13.47 -1.17
C SER A 254 -13.18 -13.18 0.33
N ARG A 255 -14.29 -12.89 1.01
CA ARG A 255 -14.31 -12.77 2.47
C ARG A 255 -13.75 -14.01 3.15
N GLN A 256 -14.02 -15.19 2.61
CA GLN A 256 -13.51 -16.46 3.10
C GLN A 256 -11.96 -16.50 3.10
N GLN A 257 -11.31 -15.99 2.04
CA GLN A 257 -9.84 -15.92 1.99
C GLN A 257 -9.27 -15.00 3.06
N LEU A 258 -9.92 -13.86 3.33
CA LEU A 258 -9.47 -12.91 4.36
C LEU A 258 -9.68 -13.43 5.78
N GLU A 259 -10.72 -14.21 6.00
CA GLU A 259 -11.04 -14.80 7.30
C GLU A 259 -10.37 -16.17 7.52
N GLN A 260 -9.74 -16.72 6.49
CA GLN A 260 -8.98 -17.96 6.60
C GLN A 260 -7.86 -17.82 7.64
N SER A 261 -7.69 -18.83 8.48
CA SER A 261 -6.57 -18.93 9.42
C SER A 261 -6.30 -20.40 9.70
N PRO A 262 -5.04 -20.79 9.85
CA PRO A 262 -4.72 -22.10 10.41
C PRO A 262 -5.36 -22.29 11.80
N GLU A 263 -5.54 -23.53 12.22
CA GLU A 263 -6.00 -23.85 13.56
C GLU A 263 -4.95 -23.43 14.60
N GLY A 264 -5.40 -22.88 15.72
CA GLY A 264 -4.52 -22.44 16.78
C GLY A 264 -5.25 -21.67 17.87
N PRO A 265 -4.54 -21.24 18.93
CA PRO A 265 -5.13 -20.62 20.10
C PRO A 265 -5.52 -19.14 19.92
N PHE A 266 -5.17 -18.52 18.77
CA PHE A 266 -5.40 -17.09 18.56
C PHE A 266 -6.69 -16.83 17.81
N GLU A 267 -7.49 -15.90 18.33
CA GLU A 267 -8.65 -15.31 17.68
C GLU A 267 -8.32 -13.88 17.23
N ALA A 268 -9.11 -13.34 16.28
CA ALA A 268 -8.93 -11.98 15.78
C ALA A 268 -9.48 -10.92 16.78
N THR A 269 -8.98 -10.92 17.99
CA THR A 269 -9.38 -10.00 19.08
C THR A 269 -8.18 -9.56 19.90
N TRP A 270 -8.18 -8.33 20.38
CA TRP A 270 -7.15 -7.81 21.29
C TRP A 270 -7.01 -8.67 22.56
N LYS A 271 -8.15 -9.14 23.12
CA LYS A 271 -8.19 -10.01 24.29
C LYS A 271 -7.43 -11.31 24.05
N SER A 272 -7.64 -11.95 22.90
CA SER A 272 -6.93 -13.18 22.56
C SER A 272 -5.42 -12.96 22.43
N LEU A 273 -5.02 -11.84 21.80
CA LEU A 273 -3.60 -11.47 21.69
C LEU A 273 -2.97 -11.23 23.07
N GLU A 274 -3.65 -10.52 23.96
CA GLU A 274 -3.17 -10.25 25.31
C GLU A 274 -2.99 -11.55 26.13
N GLN A 275 -3.93 -12.46 26.02
CA GLN A 275 -3.93 -13.70 26.79
C GLN A 275 -2.93 -14.75 26.29
N ASN A 276 -2.79 -14.89 24.96
CA ASN A 276 -2.05 -15.99 24.35
C ASN A 276 -0.64 -15.62 23.89
N TYR A 277 -0.39 -14.35 23.56
CA TYR A 277 0.92 -13.91 23.09
C TYR A 277 1.95 -13.84 24.23
N ARG A 278 3.17 -14.28 23.91
CA ARG A 278 4.35 -14.07 24.74
C ARG A 278 5.49 -13.62 23.83
N THR A 279 6.21 -12.59 24.26
CA THR A 279 7.41 -12.17 23.51
C THR A 279 8.42 -13.32 23.46
N PRO A 280 8.88 -13.73 22.26
CA PRO A 280 9.82 -14.83 22.10
C PRO A 280 11.05 -14.72 22.98
N GLU A 281 11.46 -15.80 23.64
CA GLU A 281 12.67 -15.77 24.49
C GLU A 281 13.92 -15.48 23.66
N TRP A 282 14.00 -16.04 22.45
CA TRP A 282 15.11 -15.76 21.55
C TRP A 282 15.24 -14.25 21.24
N PHE A 283 14.13 -13.50 21.12
CA PHE A 283 14.17 -12.06 20.88
C PHE A 283 14.68 -11.29 22.11
N LYS A 284 14.23 -11.70 23.30
CA LYS A 284 14.70 -11.12 24.58
C LYS A 284 16.20 -11.31 24.77
N ASP A 285 16.77 -12.35 24.18
CA ASP A 285 18.20 -12.71 24.29
C ASP A 285 19.06 -12.16 23.15
N ALA A 286 18.46 -11.89 21.99
CA ALA A 286 19.16 -11.50 20.77
C ALA A 286 19.91 -10.16 20.83
N LYS A 287 19.33 -9.14 21.39
CA LYS A 287 19.87 -7.80 21.65
C LYS A 287 20.31 -6.99 20.44
N PHE A 288 20.87 -7.63 19.40
CA PHE A 288 21.37 -6.97 18.20
C PHE A 288 20.86 -7.66 16.94
N GLY A 289 20.26 -6.88 16.04
CA GLY A 289 19.79 -7.30 14.73
C GLY A 289 20.20 -6.34 13.63
N ILE A 290 19.98 -6.75 12.39
CA ILE A 290 20.23 -5.94 11.19
C ILE A 290 18.88 -5.70 10.50
N PHE A 291 18.62 -4.44 10.13
CA PHE A 291 17.56 -4.05 9.21
C PHE A 291 18.17 -3.77 7.83
N ILE A 292 17.44 -4.00 6.76
CA ILE A 292 17.93 -3.76 5.39
C ILE A 292 16.90 -2.93 4.63
N HIS A 293 17.20 -1.65 4.39
CA HIS A 293 16.45 -0.84 3.44
C HIS A 293 17.14 -0.89 2.08
N TRP A 294 16.60 -1.71 1.20
CA TRP A 294 17.12 -1.91 -0.16
C TRP A 294 15.97 -2.08 -1.17
N GLY A 295 16.02 -1.37 -2.27
CA GLY A 295 14.99 -1.36 -3.30
C GLY A 295 15.35 -0.42 -4.46
N LEU A 296 14.38 -0.11 -5.31
CA LEU A 296 14.55 0.74 -6.49
C LEU A 296 15.13 2.12 -6.17
N TYR A 297 14.84 2.68 -5.00
CA TYR A 297 15.36 3.98 -4.53
C TYR A 297 16.89 4.01 -4.37
N SER A 298 17.55 2.85 -4.34
CA SER A 298 19.02 2.78 -4.35
C SER A 298 19.64 3.05 -5.72
N VAL A 299 18.85 3.03 -6.82
CA VAL A 299 19.33 3.32 -8.18
C VAL A 299 19.68 4.80 -8.34
N PRO A 300 18.76 5.76 -8.06
CA PRO A 300 19.09 7.19 -8.11
C PRO A 300 20.08 7.60 -7.04
N ALA A 301 20.21 6.84 -5.96
CA ALA A 301 21.16 7.06 -4.86
C ALA A 301 21.15 8.50 -4.34
N ALA A 302 19.98 9.11 -4.15
CA ALA A 302 19.80 10.52 -3.80
C ALA A 302 18.65 10.72 -2.80
N GLY A 303 18.73 11.77 -1.98
CA GLY A 303 17.71 12.13 -1.00
C GLY A 303 17.61 11.15 0.16
N SER A 304 16.95 10.02 -0.04
CA SER A 304 16.79 8.91 0.90
C SER A 304 16.01 7.77 0.23
N GLU A 305 15.59 6.76 1.02
CA GLU A 305 14.58 5.76 0.65
C GLU A 305 13.23 6.38 0.23
N TRP A 306 13.02 7.66 0.51
CA TRP A 306 11.86 8.45 0.13
C TRP A 306 12.03 9.15 -1.24
N TYR A 307 13.09 8.85 -1.98
CA TYR A 307 13.28 9.40 -3.34
C TYR A 307 12.05 9.22 -4.25
N PRO A 308 11.32 8.08 -4.22
CA PRO A 308 10.11 7.91 -5.02
C PRO A 308 9.09 9.03 -4.85
N LYS A 309 8.89 9.50 -3.62
CA LYS A 309 8.05 10.67 -3.33
C LYS A 309 8.73 11.98 -3.70
N HIS A 310 10.01 12.11 -3.35
CA HIS A 310 10.74 13.37 -3.51
C HIS A 310 10.97 13.76 -4.98
N MET A 311 11.11 12.79 -5.89
CA MET A 311 11.29 13.08 -7.32
C MET A 311 10.09 13.78 -7.96
N TYR A 312 8.90 13.67 -7.38
CA TYR A 312 7.70 14.35 -7.84
C TYR A 312 7.42 15.68 -7.11
N ASN A 313 8.18 16.00 -6.06
CA ASN A 313 8.02 17.28 -5.31
C ASN A 313 9.35 17.97 -5.00
N ALA A 314 9.95 17.71 -3.82
CA ALA A 314 11.10 18.45 -3.31
C ALA A 314 12.36 18.31 -4.19
N MET A 315 12.57 17.16 -4.83
CA MET A 315 13.71 16.87 -5.71
C MET A 315 13.32 16.84 -7.20
N SER A 316 12.18 17.40 -7.57
CA SER A 316 11.68 17.35 -8.95
C SER A 316 12.68 17.96 -9.96
N ARG A 317 13.35 19.07 -9.62
CA ARG A 317 14.36 19.70 -10.49
C ARG A 317 15.63 18.84 -10.62
N ASP A 318 16.12 18.27 -9.53
CA ASP A 318 17.30 17.40 -9.54
C ASP A 318 17.03 16.14 -10.36
N HIS A 319 15.81 15.58 -10.22
CA HIS A 319 15.39 14.44 -11.03
C HIS A 319 15.42 14.81 -12.54
N GLN A 320 14.79 15.94 -12.92
CA GLN A 320 14.75 16.38 -14.31
C GLN A 320 16.13 16.63 -14.92
N GLN A 321 17.06 17.14 -14.13
CA GLN A 321 18.44 17.36 -14.60
C GLN A 321 19.21 16.04 -14.83
N ARG A 322 18.97 15.02 -14.01
CA ARG A 322 19.68 13.75 -14.07
C ARG A 322 19.04 12.73 -15.01
N TRP A 323 17.72 12.69 -15.07
CA TRP A 323 16.95 11.61 -15.68
C TRP A 323 15.94 12.07 -16.74
N GLY A 324 15.66 13.36 -16.83
CA GLY A 324 14.61 13.91 -17.68
C GLY A 324 13.32 14.22 -16.93
N LYS A 325 12.30 14.66 -17.67
CA LYS A 325 10.98 14.98 -17.09
C LYS A 325 10.30 13.73 -16.54
N GLN A 326 9.54 13.86 -15.47
CA GLN A 326 8.81 12.75 -14.83
C GLN A 326 7.81 12.07 -15.79
N SER A 327 7.29 12.79 -16.79
CA SER A 327 6.48 12.23 -17.87
C SER A 327 7.25 11.36 -18.87
N GLN A 328 8.58 11.47 -18.92
CA GLN A 328 9.46 10.72 -19.81
C GLN A 328 10.26 9.64 -19.08
N PHE A 329 10.62 9.92 -17.82
CA PHE A 329 11.32 9.02 -16.94
C PHE A 329 10.70 9.11 -15.54
N GLY A 330 9.72 8.26 -15.27
CA GLY A 330 9.06 8.12 -13.98
C GLY A 330 9.79 7.14 -13.06
N TYR A 331 9.25 6.95 -11.87
CA TYR A 331 9.91 6.03 -10.90
C TYR A 331 9.96 4.57 -11.38
N LYS A 332 8.95 4.10 -12.13
CA LYS A 332 8.93 2.77 -12.75
C LYS A 332 10.12 2.51 -13.68
N ASP A 333 10.70 3.56 -14.26
CA ASP A 333 11.79 3.45 -15.24
C ASP A 333 13.15 3.13 -14.56
N PHE A 334 13.21 3.18 -13.23
CA PHE A 334 14.33 2.64 -12.45
C PHE A 334 14.33 1.10 -12.36
N ILE A 335 13.20 0.43 -12.60
CA ILE A 335 13.09 -1.03 -12.48
C ILE A 335 14.14 -1.76 -13.34
N PRO A 336 14.28 -1.49 -14.65
CA PRO A 336 15.28 -2.17 -15.48
C PRO A 336 16.73 -1.81 -15.10
N LEU A 337 16.95 -0.73 -14.35
CA LEU A 337 18.26 -0.31 -13.89
C LEU A 337 18.66 -0.95 -12.54
N PHE A 338 17.69 -1.45 -11.79
CA PHE A 338 17.89 -2.19 -10.56
C PHE A 338 18.23 -3.65 -10.87
N LYS A 339 19.50 -3.97 -11.07
CA LYS A 339 19.96 -5.29 -11.54
C LYS A 339 20.42 -6.21 -10.45
N ALA A 340 20.92 -5.68 -9.34
CA ALA A 340 21.45 -6.45 -8.21
C ALA A 340 22.50 -7.51 -8.65
N GLU A 341 23.33 -7.20 -9.64
CA GLU A 341 24.23 -8.15 -10.29
C GLU A 341 25.36 -8.66 -9.38
N LYS A 342 25.63 -7.94 -8.30
CA LYS A 342 26.62 -8.32 -7.28
C LYS A 342 25.98 -8.79 -5.96
N PHE A 343 24.67 -8.97 -5.95
CA PHE A 343 23.97 -9.43 -4.76
C PHE A 343 24.33 -10.88 -4.44
N ASP A 344 24.90 -11.09 -3.28
CA ASP A 344 25.23 -12.39 -2.71
C ASP A 344 24.63 -12.49 -1.31
N ALA A 345 23.52 -13.19 -1.17
CA ALA A 345 22.80 -13.34 0.08
C ALA A 345 23.62 -14.05 1.17
N LYS A 346 24.49 -15.02 0.77
CA LYS A 346 25.36 -15.74 1.71
C LYS A 346 26.46 -14.84 2.25
N ALA A 347 27.11 -14.05 1.38
CA ALA A 347 28.12 -13.08 1.80
C ALA A 347 27.53 -12.04 2.74
N TRP A 348 26.29 -11.57 2.49
CA TRP A 348 25.60 -10.66 3.38
C TRP A 348 25.31 -11.31 4.75
N ALA A 349 24.76 -12.51 4.77
CA ALA A 349 24.45 -13.23 6.00
C ALA A 349 25.71 -13.49 6.84
N GLU A 350 26.83 -13.88 6.20
CA GLU A 350 28.12 -14.07 6.87
C GLU A 350 28.63 -12.76 7.49
N LEU A 351 28.55 -11.64 6.76
CA LEU A 351 28.91 -10.31 7.27
C LEU A 351 28.10 -9.94 8.52
N PHE A 352 26.77 -10.16 8.48
CA PHE A 352 25.87 -9.84 9.59
C PHE A 352 26.14 -10.73 10.81
N ARG A 353 26.44 -12.01 10.62
CA ARG A 353 26.87 -12.90 11.67
C ARG A 353 28.21 -12.44 12.29
N LYS A 354 29.17 -12.06 11.46
CA LYS A 354 30.47 -11.51 11.91
C LYS A 354 30.29 -10.19 12.68
N ALA A 355 29.32 -9.37 12.31
CA ALA A 355 28.93 -8.17 13.03
C ALA A 355 28.28 -8.47 14.40
N GLY A 356 27.93 -9.74 14.68
CA GLY A 356 27.31 -10.16 15.94
C GLY A 356 25.77 -10.13 15.92
N ALA A 357 25.16 -9.92 14.78
CA ALA A 357 23.69 -9.94 14.68
C ALA A 357 23.10 -11.33 15.03
N ARG A 358 21.91 -11.33 15.58
CA ARG A 358 21.13 -12.53 15.92
C ARG A 358 19.86 -12.67 15.09
N TYR A 359 19.44 -11.60 14.44
CA TYR A 359 18.30 -11.57 13.52
C TYR A 359 18.52 -10.54 12.41
N VAL A 360 17.86 -10.75 11.27
CA VAL A 360 17.94 -9.87 10.10
C VAL A 360 16.52 -9.62 9.58
N ILE A 361 16.18 -8.36 9.27
CA ILE A 361 14.87 -7.94 8.78
C ILE A 361 15.06 -7.19 7.45
N PRO A 362 15.00 -7.82 6.27
CA PRO A 362 14.93 -7.10 5.01
C PRO A 362 13.55 -6.49 4.78
N THR A 363 13.49 -5.38 4.07
CA THR A 363 12.24 -4.79 3.58
C THR A 363 11.75 -5.58 2.37
N ALA A 364 10.62 -6.31 2.53
CA ALA A 364 10.02 -7.07 1.43
C ALA A 364 9.28 -6.18 0.43
N GLU A 365 8.65 -5.12 0.90
CA GLU A 365 8.01 -4.11 0.08
C GLU A 365 8.03 -2.78 0.83
N HIS A 366 8.65 -1.76 0.21
CA HIS A 366 8.67 -0.40 0.76
C HIS A 366 7.42 0.39 0.30
N HIS A 367 7.29 1.66 0.71
CA HIS A 367 6.19 2.55 0.31
C HIS A 367 6.09 2.74 -1.21
N ASP A 368 7.14 2.41 -1.96
CA ASP A 368 7.22 2.54 -3.42
C ASP A 368 6.43 1.49 -4.21
N GLY A 369 5.91 0.46 -3.52
CA GLY A 369 5.07 -0.57 -4.13
C GLY A 369 5.82 -1.65 -4.91
N PHE A 370 7.17 -1.69 -4.88
CA PHE A 370 7.95 -2.73 -5.51
C PHE A 370 8.24 -3.87 -4.53
N ALA A 371 7.67 -5.05 -4.83
CA ALA A 371 7.88 -6.24 -4.02
C ALA A 371 9.26 -6.86 -4.29
N MET A 372 10.13 -6.91 -3.28
CA MET A 372 11.48 -7.52 -3.36
C MET A 372 11.46 -9.05 -3.30
N TYR A 373 10.28 -9.66 -3.41
CA TYR A 373 10.04 -11.09 -3.31
C TYR A 373 9.22 -11.61 -4.51
N ASP A 374 9.18 -12.93 -4.67
CA ASP A 374 8.37 -13.61 -5.69
C ASP A 374 6.89 -13.60 -5.31
N SER A 375 6.16 -12.57 -5.73
CA SER A 375 4.72 -12.44 -5.50
C SER A 375 3.90 -12.98 -6.67
N ARG A 376 2.80 -13.68 -6.34
CA ARG A 376 1.76 -14.07 -7.29
C ARG A 376 0.63 -13.03 -7.36
N LEU A 377 0.63 -12.08 -6.43
CA LEU A 377 -0.43 -11.08 -6.25
C LEU A 377 -0.12 -9.75 -6.94
N THR A 378 1.09 -9.57 -7.42
CA THR A 378 1.50 -8.40 -8.21
C THR A 378 2.57 -8.77 -9.23
N ARG A 379 2.51 -8.15 -10.41
CA ARG A 379 3.57 -8.25 -11.42
C ARG A 379 4.78 -7.36 -11.07
N TRP A 380 4.60 -6.36 -10.20
CA TRP A 380 5.63 -5.39 -9.82
C TRP A 380 6.54 -5.98 -8.73
N ASN A 381 7.31 -7.01 -9.11
CA ASN A 381 8.14 -7.73 -8.16
C ASN A 381 9.53 -8.08 -8.74
N ALA A 382 10.49 -8.26 -7.85
CA ALA A 382 11.90 -8.51 -8.16
C ALA A 382 12.16 -9.84 -8.86
N LYS A 383 11.24 -10.81 -8.76
CA LYS A 383 11.34 -12.09 -9.48
C LYS A 383 11.03 -11.95 -10.96
N GLN A 384 10.08 -11.09 -11.31
CA GLN A 384 9.62 -10.90 -12.70
C GLN A 384 10.35 -9.74 -13.39
N MET A 385 10.77 -8.73 -12.64
CA MET A 385 11.35 -7.49 -13.13
C MET A 385 12.68 -7.17 -12.45
N GLY A 386 13.42 -6.22 -12.99
CA GLY A 386 14.68 -5.77 -12.42
C GLY A 386 15.69 -6.92 -12.27
N PRO A 387 16.04 -7.33 -11.05
CA PRO A 387 17.06 -8.35 -10.81
C PRO A 387 16.63 -9.77 -11.22
N LYS A 388 15.34 -10.01 -11.44
CA LYS A 388 14.74 -11.32 -11.78
C LYS A 388 15.07 -12.41 -10.76
N ARG A 389 15.09 -12.05 -9.49
CA ARG A 389 15.43 -12.90 -8.34
C ARG A 389 14.40 -12.77 -7.23
N ASP A 390 14.21 -13.82 -6.45
CA ASP A 390 13.47 -13.76 -5.18
C ASP A 390 14.44 -13.35 -4.06
N VAL A 391 14.66 -12.05 -3.94
CA VAL A 391 15.66 -11.48 -3.00
C VAL A 391 15.32 -11.86 -1.56
N ILE A 392 14.06 -11.81 -1.17
CA ILE A 392 13.64 -12.16 0.19
C ILE A 392 13.79 -13.65 0.47
N GLY A 393 13.48 -14.52 -0.50
CA GLY A 393 13.67 -15.97 -0.37
C GLY A 393 15.14 -16.33 -0.22
N GLU A 394 16.02 -15.76 -1.04
CA GLU A 394 17.46 -15.99 -0.96
C GLU A 394 18.06 -15.52 0.37
N LEU A 395 17.61 -14.35 0.88
CA LEU A 395 18.03 -13.86 2.20
C LEU A 395 17.49 -14.74 3.32
N ALA A 396 16.26 -15.25 3.23
CA ALA A 396 15.68 -16.13 4.23
C ALA A 396 16.51 -17.42 4.39
N GLU A 397 16.91 -18.02 3.27
CA GLU A 397 17.77 -19.21 3.26
C GLU A 397 19.15 -18.91 3.85
N ALA A 398 19.80 -17.85 3.38
CA ALA A 398 21.16 -17.52 3.79
C ALA A 398 21.25 -17.12 5.28
N VAL A 399 20.33 -16.30 5.77
CA VAL A 399 20.30 -15.85 7.18
C VAL A 399 20.06 -17.03 8.12
N ARG A 400 19.14 -17.94 7.78
CA ARG A 400 18.91 -19.17 8.56
C ARG A 400 20.09 -20.11 8.49
N GLY A 401 20.77 -20.19 7.33
CA GLY A 401 22.00 -20.98 7.16
C GLY A 401 23.12 -20.55 8.09
N GLU A 402 23.19 -19.26 8.45
CA GLU A 402 24.14 -18.70 9.42
C GLU A 402 23.62 -18.76 10.88
N GLY A 403 22.50 -19.46 11.16
CA GLY A 403 21.94 -19.64 12.51
C GLY A 403 21.24 -18.42 13.08
N MET A 404 20.95 -17.41 12.28
CA MET A 404 20.21 -16.22 12.69
C MET A 404 18.71 -16.35 12.44
N LYS A 405 17.92 -15.59 13.19
CA LYS A 405 16.47 -15.45 12.98
C LYS A 405 16.19 -14.55 11.80
N PHE A 406 15.16 -14.89 11.02
CA PHE A 406 14.77 -14.15 9.84
C PHE A 406 13.45 -13.43 10.03
N GLY A 407 13.46 -12.13 9.92
CA GLY A 407 12.27 -11.28 9.88
C GLY A 407 12.01 -10.72 8.50
N VAL A 408 10.86 -10.09 8.34
CA VAL A 408 10.45 -9.40 7.10
C VAL A 408 9.73 -8.11 7.47
N SER A 409 10.01 -7.04 6.74
CA SER A 409 9.32 -5.76 6.87
C SER A 409 8.39 -5.50 5.69
N ASN A 410 7.15 -5.12 5.99
CA ASN A 410 6.14 -4.74 4.99
C ASN A 410 5.65 -3.33 5.24
N HIS A 411 5.96 -2.41 4.31
CA HIS A 411 5.58 -0.99 4.36
C HIS A 411 4.48 -0.64 3.35
N ARG A 412 3.92 -1.63 2.63
CA ARG A 412 2.96 -1.43 1.54
C ARG A 412 1.75 -0.58 1.92
N ILE A 413 1.30 -0.62 3.16
CA ILE A 413 0.09 0.12 3.54
C ILE A 413 0.19 1.63 3.26
N GLU A 414 1.39 2.19 3.31
CA GLU A 414 1.64 3.60 2.97
C GLU A 414 1.71 3.86 1.46
N ASN A 415 1.84 2.84 0.62
CA ASN A 415 1.82 3.02 -0.84
C ASN A 415 0.50 3.64 -1.33
N TRP A 416 -0.56 3.61 -0.50
CA TRP A 416 -1.88 4.18 -0.82
C TRP A 416 -1.81 5.58 -1.43
N ASP A 417 -0.98 6.45 -0.88
CA ASP A 417 -0.85 7.85 -1.29
C ASP A 417 0.59 8.39 -1.19
N PHE A 418 1.55 7.50 -0.96
CA PHE A 418 2.95 7.87 -0.73
C PHE A 418 3.57 8.64 -1.91
N MET A 419 3.30 8.22 -3.14
CA MET A 419 3.93 8.78 -4.35
C MET A 419 3.40 10.16 -4.72
N TYR A 420 2.20 10.54 -4.23
CA TYR A 420 1.52 11.73 -4.70
C TYR A 420 2.07 13.00 -4.05
N PRO A 421 2.41 14.04 -4.85
CA PRO A 421 2.97 15.29 -4.35
C PRO A 421 1.91 16.15 -3.67
N ASP A 422 2.35 16.99 -2.71
CA ASP A 422 1.48 17.97 -2.03
C ASP A 422 0.92 19.02 -2.99
N LYS A 423 1.60 19.24 -4.12
CA LYS A 423 1.17 20.13 -5.21
C LYS A 423 1.27 19.38 -6.53
N LEU A 424 0.28 19.56 -7.37
CA LEU A 424 0.29 18.95 -8.70
C LEU A 424 1.54 19.35 -9.47
N PRO A 425 2.23 18.40 -10.12
CA PRO A 425 3.29 18.71 -11.04
C PRO A 425 2.76 19.58 -12.20
N LYS A 426 3.55 20.51 -12.68
CA LYS A 426 3.19 21.31 -13.86
C LYS A 426 3.18 20.50 -15.15
N ASP A 427 3.95 19.42 -15.19
CA ASP A 427 4.02 18.48 -16.31
C ASP A 427 3.13 17.25 -16.04
N SER A 428 2.56 16.66 -17.11
CA SER A 428 1.93 15.36 -17.03
C SER A 428 2.93 14.33 -16.53
N THR A 429 2.52 13.51 -15.59
CA THR A 429 3.36 12.45 -15.03
C THR A 429 2.69 11.11 -15.19
N ASP A 430 3.47 10.05 -15.14
CA ASP A 430 2.99 8.65 -15.16
C ASP A 430 2.24 8.25 -13.88
N LEU A 431 2.31 9.05 -12.80
CA LEU A 431 1.62 8.79 -11.53
C LEU A 431 0.12 8.61 -11.67
N PHE A 432 -0.49 9.29 -12.63
CA PHE A 432 -1.94 9.31 -12.80
C PHE A 432 -2.45 8.36 -13.88
N LEU A 433 -1.55 7.60 -14.52
CA LEU A 433 -1.92 6.62 -15.53
C LEU A 433 -2.46 5.34 -14.86
N PRO A 434 -3.67 4.89 -15.23
CA PRO A 434 -4.34 3.75 -14.59
C PRO A 434 -3.52 2.46 -14.61
N GLU A 435 -2.76 2.21 -15.67
CA GLU A 435 -1.93 1.01 -15.83
C GLU A 435 -0.80 0.90 -14.80
N TYR A 436 -0.45 2.00 -14.11
CA TYR A 436 0.57 2.02 -13.05
C TYR A 436 -0.02 2.18 -11.64
N ALA A 437 -1.34 2.25 -11.51
CA ALA A 437 -2.00 2.45 -10.23
C ALA A 437 -1.69 1.34 -9.20
N GLU A 438 -1.48 0.10 -9.65
CA GLU A 438 -1.04 -1.00 -8.79
C GLU A 438 0.36 -0.77 -8.20
N PHE A 439 1.24 -0.11 -8.94
CA PHE A 439 2.60 0.19 -8.51
C PHE A 439 2.68 1.47 -7.68
N TYR A 440 2.17 2.57 -8.23
CA TYR A 440 2.30 3.89 -7.60
C TYR A 440 1.33 4.17 -6.46
N GLY A 441 0.34 3.38 -6.33
CA GLY A 441 -0.76 3.74 -5.49
C GLY A 441 -1.94 4.39 -6.25
N PRO A 442 -3.20 4.53 -5.69
CA PRO A 442 -4.29 5.23 -6.37
C PRO A 442 -3.99 6.71 -6.47
N PRO A 443 -4.37 7.35 -7.57
CA PRO A 443 -4.35 8.79 -7.66
C PRO A 443 -5.09 9.42 -6.47
N GLN A 444 -4.38 10.22 -5.66
CA GLN A 444 -4.94 10.90 -4.50
C GLN A 444 -4.91 12.40 -4.71
N HIS A 445 -5.89 13.09 -4.13
CA HIS A 445 -5.87 14.55 -4.09
C HIS A 445 -4.73 15.04 -3.18
N PRO A 446 -3.97 16.10 -3.54
CA PRO A 446 -2.85 16.61 -2.75
C PRO A 446 -3.17 16.98 -1.30
N THR A 447 -4.44 17.20 -0.96
CA THR A 447 -4.89 17.53 0.41
C THR A 447 -5.13 16.30 1.29
N GLN A 448 -5.20 15.11 0.73
CA GLN A 448 -5.29 13.87 1.50
C GLN A 448 -3.88 13.46 1.90
N GLN A 449 -3.51 13.73 3.14
CA GLN A 449 -2.21 13.28 3.64
C GLN A 449 -2.22 11.81 3.99
N SER A 450 -1.13 11.20 3.60
CA SER A 450 -0.78 9.81 3.68
C SER A 450 -0.89 9.18 5.06
N GLY A 451 -1.02 7.89 5.02
CA GLY A 451 -1.03 6.86 6.03
C GLY A 451 -0.09 6.93 7.21
N MET A 452 0.49 8.07 7.51
CA MET A 452 1.32 8.27 8.72
C MET A 452 0.49 8.35 10.02
N GLY A 453 -0.80 8.04 9.96
CA GLY A 453 -1.69 8.13 11.09
C GLY A 453 -2.26 9.55 11.30
N PRO A 454 -3.18 9.74 12.24
CA PRO A 454 -3.74 11.03 12.56
C PRO A 454 -2.64 12.03 12.92
N LYS A 455 -2.77 13.30 12.46
CA LYS A 455 -1.80 14.35 12.80
C LYS A 455 -1.57 14.50 14.31
N ALA A 456 -2.64 14.33 15.10
CA ALA A 456 -2.58 14.36 16.56
C ALA A 456 -1.68 13.24 17.11
N MET A 457 -1.82 12.02 16.60
CA MET A 457 -0.98 10.87 16.99
C MET A 457 0.48 11.09 16.62
N HIS A 458 0.74 11.61 15.42
CA HIS A 458 2.10 11.93 14.96
C HIS A 458 2.77 12.98 15.85
N ALA A 459 2.03 14.05 16.20
CA ALA A 459 2.52 15.09 17.11
C ALA A 459 2.76 14.52 18.52
N ALA A 460 1.86 13.67 19.02
CA ALA A 460 1.96 13.02 20.32
C ALA A 460 3.20 12.11 20.39
N VAL A 461 3.42 11.26 19.40
CA VAL A 461 4.61 10.39 19.34
C VAL A 461 5.89 11.20 19.28
N ARG A 462 5.96 12.22 18.43
CA ARG A 462 7.13 13.11 18.34
C ARG A 462 7.39 13.90 19.62
N GLY A 463 6.32 14.28 20.33
CA GLY A 463 6.39 15.00 21.59
C GLY A 463 6.68 14.12 22.81
N GLY A 464 6.85 12.81 22.63
CA GLY A 464 7.07 11.86 23.74
C GLY A 464 5.85 11.67 24.63
N ALA A 465 4.63 11.78 24.07
CA ALA A 465 3.40 11.58 24.79
C ALA A 465 3.27 10.18 25.40
N THR A 466 2.42 10.06 26.40
CA THR A 466 2.10 8.78 27.04
C THR A 466 1.34 7.86 26.09
N GLU A 467 1.38 6.57 26.37
CA GLU A 467 0.65 5.54 25.61
C GLU A 467 -0.87 5.84 25.53
N ALA A 468 -1.45 6.36 26.61
CA ALA A 468 -2.87 6.74 26.65
C ALA A 468 -3.21 7.84 25.62
N VAL A 469 -2.38 8.89 25.55
CA VAL A 469 -2.58 10.01 24.60
C VAL A 469 -2.39 9.53 23.15
N ILE A 470 -1.45 8.64 22.91
CA ILE A 470 -1.22 8.06 21.57
C ILE A 470 -2.42 7.22 21.15
N ASN A 471 -2.96 6.41 22.06
CA ASN A 471 -4.14 5.57 21.79
C ASN A 471 -5.38 6.41 21.54
N GLU A 472 -5.65 7.45 22.35
CA GLU A 472 -6.76 8.39 22.15
C GLU A 472 -6.69 9.04 20.76
N ALA A 473 -5.51 9.55 20.37
CA ALA A 473 -5.32 10.15 19.05
C ALA A 473 -5.50 9.13 17.91
N ALA A 474 -5.20 7.85 18.13
CA ALA A 474 -5.40 6.79 17.15
C ALA A 474 -6.87 6.38 16.99
N GLU A 475 -7.70 6.55 18.03
CA GLU A 475 -9.14 6.24 18.00
C GLU A 475 -9.94 7.28 17.22
N GLU A 476 -9.50 8.55 17.21
CA GLU A 476 -10.19 9.66 16.54
C GLU A 476 -10.07 9.63 15.01
N GLY A 477 -9.09 8.93 14.46
CA GLY A 477 -8.77 8.95 13.03
C GLY A 477 -9.35 7.76 12.24
N LEU A 478 -9.92 8.07 11.06
CA LEU A 478 -10.27 7.04 10.08
C LEU A 478 -9.12 6.84 9.09
N HIS A 479 -8.85 5.57 8.75
CA HIS A 479 -7.86 5.24 7.72
C HIS A 479 -8.32 5.74 6.34
N PRO A 480 -7.41 6.22 5.49
CA PRO A 480 -7.75 6.72 4.16
C PRO A 480 -7.89 5.62 3.10
N GLN A 481 -7.36 4.42 3.36
CA GLN A 481 -7.32 3.31 2.42
C GLN A 481 -8.70 2.73 2.16
N SER A 482 -8.97 2.26 0.93
CA SER A 482 -10.18 1.48 0.62
C SER A 482 -10.07 0.05 1.16
N ASP A 483 -11.23 -0.57 1.41
CA ASP A 483 -11.31 -1.97 1.81
C ASP A 483 -10.62 -2.90 0.80
N ALA A 484 -10.75 -2.63 -0.50
CA ALA A 484 -10.11 -3.42 -1.54
C ALA A 484 -8.58 -3.38 -1.43
N PHE A 485 -7.99 -2.20 -1.20
CA PHE A 485 -6.55 -2.06 -0.98
C PHE A 485 -6.09 -2.77 0.30
N LEU A 486 -6.86 -2.65 1.38
CA LEU A 486 -6.56 -3.29 2.65
C LEU A 486 -6.67 -4.82 2.56
N ASN A 487 -7.63 -5.33 1.80
CA ASN A 487 -7.78 -6.75 1.53
C ASN A 487 -6.57 -7.29 0.75
N GLU A 488 -6.12 -6.55 -0.27
CA GLU A 488 -4.91 -6.90 -1.02
C GLU A 488 -3.66 -6.82 -0.14
N TRP A 489 -3.50 -5.79 0.69
CA TRP A 489 -2.42 -5.67 1.66
C TRP A 489 -2.39 -6.87 2.62
N GLN A 490 -3.56 -7.30 3.12
CA GLN A 490 -3.68 -8.49 3.97
C GLN A 490 -3.21 -9.75 3.23
N LEU A 491 -3.67 -9.97 1.98
CA LEU A 491 -3.28 -11.14 1.20
C LEU A 491 -1.79 -11.16 0.86
N ARG A 492 -1.19 -10.03 0.48
CA ARG A 492 0.25 -9.95 0.24
C ARG A 492 1.05 -10.25 1.50
N THR A 493 0.57 -9.79 2.65
CA THR A 493 1.21 -10.11 3.93
C THR A 493 1.08 -11.59 4.27
N MET A 494 -0.09 -12.21 4.03
CA MET A 494 -0.28 -13.65 4.18
C MET A 494 0.63 -14.45 3.23
N GLU A 495 0.79 -14.01 1.97
CA GLU A 495 1.73 -14.63 1.02
C GLU A 495 3.17 -14.62 1.54
N ILE A 496 3.64 -13.52 2.14
CA ILE A 496 4.95 -13.41 2.77
C ILE A 496 5.07 -14.38 3.95
N ILE A 497 4.04 -14.45 4.79
CA ILE A 497 3.99 -15.37 5.94
C ILE A 497 4.13 -16.82 5.48
N ASP A 498 3.36 -17.23 4.48
CA ASP A 498 3.35 -18.61 3.99
C ASP A 498 4.66 -19.01 3.32
N LYS A 499 5.18 -18.13 2.45
CA LYS A 499 6.39 -18.42 1.68
C LYS A 499 7.64 -18.46 2.53
N TYR A 500 7.79 -17.50 3.44
CA TYR A 500 9.06 -17.27 4.12
C TYR A 500 9.04 -17.64 5.59
N GLN A 501 7.87 -17.88 6.19
CA GLN A 501 7.71 -18.26 7.60
C GLN A 501 8.62 -17.40 8.52
N PRO A 502 8.49 -16.07 8.49
CA PRO A 502 9.39 -15.18 9.22
C PRO A 502 9.26 -15.37 10.72
N ASP A 503 10.37 -15.18 11.46
CA ASP A 503 10.39 -15.15 12.92
C ASP A 503 9.91 -13.78 13.46
N LEU A 504 10.04 -12.71 12.67
CA LEU A 504 9.52 -11.36 12.93
C LEU A 504 8.77 -10.83 11.71
N LEU A 505 7.59 -10.27 11.93
CA LEU A 505 6.82 -9.56 10.92
C LEU A 505 6.73 -8.08 11.33
N TYR A 506 7.45 -7.24 10.62
CA TYR A 506 7.56 -5.81 10.93
C TYR A 506 6.62 -5.00 10.06
N PHE A 507 5.91 -4.07 10.69
CA PHE A 507 5.11 -3.04 10.03
C PHE A 507 5.62 -1.64 10.41
N ASP A 508 5.81 -0.81 9.40
CA ASP A 508 6.17 0.60 9.56
C ASP A 508 4.94 1.45 9.94
N ASN A 509 5.01 2.75 9.76
CA ASN A 509 3.90 3.67 9.96
C ASN A 509 2.68 3.29 9.08
N GLY A 510 1.58 4.01 9.23
CA GLY A 510 0.39 3.82 8.39
C GLY A 510 -0.64 2.82 8.92
N ILE A 511 -0.29 1.92 9.83
CA ILE A 511 -1.23 0.97 10.45
C ILE A 511 -1.79 1.40 11.81
N ASN A 512 -1.59 2.66 12.17
CA ASN A 512 -1.85 3.15 13.53
C ASN A 512 -3.34 3.40 13.83
N TYR A 513 -4.17 3.55 12.80
CA TYR A 513 -5.60 3.80 12.95
C TYR A 513 -6.32 2.62 13.62
N ARG A 514 -7.25 2.90 14.55
CA ARG A 514 -8.11 1.86 15.16
C ARG A 514 -9.11 1.30 14.16
N SER A 515 -9.53 2.10 13.21
CA SER A 515 -10.38 1.65 12.11
C SER A 515 -9.73 0.55 11.22
N LEU A 516 -8.41 0.33 11.33
CA LEU A 516 -7.70 -0.79 10.70
C LEU A 516 -7.69 -2.08 11.55
N ASP A 517 -8.21 -2.06 12.75
CA ASP A 517 -8.18 -3.21 13.66
C ASP A 517 -8.75 -4.50 13.04
N PRO A 518 -9.81 -4.49 12.21
CA PRO A 518 -10.30 -5.70 11.57
C PRO A 518 -9.21 -6.43 10.74
N TRP A 519 -8.41 -5.72 9.98
CA TRP A 519 -7.33 -6.29 9.17
C TRP A 519 -6.12 -6.68 10.03
N LYS A 520 -5.69 -5.81 10.95
CA LYS A 520 -4.59 -6.09 11.88
C LYS A 520 -4.83 -7.34 12.71
N LEU A 521 -6.03 -7.49 13.24
CA LEU A 521 -6.39 -8.63 14.10
C LEU A 521 -6.50 -9.94 13.30
N ARG A 522 -7.04 -9.91 12.07
CA ARG A 522 -7.03 -11.07 11.18
C ARG A 522 -5.62 -11.49 10.82
N LEU A 523 -4.74 -10.54 10.47
CA LEU A 523 -3.32 -10.82 10.19
C LEU A 523 -2.59 -11.41 11.41
N ALA A 524 -2.81 -10.85 12.60
CA ALA A 524 -2.22 -11.38 13.82
C ALA A 524 -2.68 -12.80 14.11
N ARG A 525 -3.99 -13.08 14.01
CA ARG A 525 -4.53 -14.44 14.14
C ARG A 525 -3.88 -15.39 13.14
N TYR A 526 -3.84 -14.99 11.85
CA TYR A 526 -3.25 -15.81 10.81
C TYR A 526 -1.79 -16.14 11.10
N TYR A 527 -0.99 -15.13 11.38
CA TYR A 527 0.45 -15.28 11.61
C TYR A 527 0.77 -16.11 12.85
N TYR A 528 0.11 -15.82 13.97
CA TYR A 528 0.36 -16.56 15.21
C TYR A 528 -0.16 -17.99 15.18
N ASN A 529 -1.28 -18.26 14.52
CA ASN A 529 -1.76 -19.62 14.33
C ASN A 529 -0.89 -20.39 13.33
N SER A 530 -0.39 -19.76 12.27
CA SER A 530 0.62 -20.35 11.39
C SER A 530 1.89 -20.73 12.17
N ALA A 531 2.37 -19.81 13.00
CA ALA A 531 3.55 -20.06 13.86
C ALA A 531 3.33 -21.19 14.87
N TYR A 532 2.12 -21.28 15.42
CA TYR A 532 1.73 -22.41 16.28
C TYR A 532 1.85 -23.74 15.56
N GLN A 533 1.37 -23.82 14.30
CA GLN A 533 1.52 -25.02 13.46
C GLN A 533 2.98 -25.32 13.09
N TRP A 534 3.81 -24.31 12.93
CA TRP A 534 5.26 -24.47 12.66
C TRP A 534 6.07 -24.79 13.92
N HIS A 535 5.47 -24.77 15.11
CA HIS A 535 6.16 -24.87 16.39
C HIS A 535 7.27 -23.82 16.56
N LYS A 536 6.97 -22.56 16.13
CA LYS A 536 7.88 -21.43 16.22
C LYS A 536 7.37 -20.37 17.17
N GLU A 537 8.30 -19.75 17.90
CA GLU A 537 8.05 -18.50 18.60
C GLU A 537 8.32 -17.32 17.66
N VAL A 538 7.28 -16.55 17.35
CA VAL A 538 7.33 -15.42 16.43
C VAL A 538 6.74 -14.16 17.04
N SER A 539 6.98 -12.99 16.44
CA SER A 539 6.36 -11.74 16.85
C SER A 539 6.08 -10.80 15.70
N ILE A 540 4.97 -10.07 15.82
CA ILE A 540 4.75 -8.83 15.09
C ILE A 540 5.56 -7.72 15.77
N GLN A 541 6.13 -6.82 14.98
CA GLN A 541 6.74 -5.57 15.41
C GLN A 541 6.05 -4.40 14.72
N SER A 542 5.82 -3.31 15.42
CA SER A 542 5.19 -2.12 14.82
C SER A 542 5.60 -0.85 15.52
N LYS A 543 5.67 0.22 14.76
CA LYS A 543 5.86 1.59 15.27
C LYS A 543 4.60 2.10 15.96
N SER A 544 4.79 3.11 16.80
CA SER A 544 3.73 3.96 17.37
C SER A 544 2.58 3.18 18.03
N GLN A 545 2.90 2.03 18.60
CA GLN A 545 1.95 1.16 19.31
C GLN A 545 0.68 0.83 18.49
N ALA A 546 0.85 0.64 17.18
CA ALA A 546 -0.23 0.29 16.28
C ALA A 546 -0.96 -1.01 16.69
N TYR A 547 -0.25 -1.89 17.41
CA TYR A 547 -0.81 -3.07 18.08
C TYR A 547 -0.89 -2.82 19.60
N LEU A 548 -2.10 -2.81 20.16
CA LEU A 548 -2.34 -2.62 21.61
C LEU A 548 -1.76 -3.74 22.44
N ALA A 549 -1.81 -4.98 21.93
CA ALA A 549 -1.29 -6.18 22.53
C ALA A 549 -0.71 -7.11 21.45
N GLY A 550 0.05 -8.12 21.85
CA GLY A 550 0.52 -9.14 20.93
C GLY A 550 1.64 -8.70 20.01
N SER A 551 2.46 -7.71 20.39
CA SER A 551 3.56 -7.25 19.56
C SER A 551 4.75 -6.70 20.38
N ILE A 552 5.89 -6.59 19.71
CA ILE A 552 7.05 -5.82 20.12
C ILE A 552 6.91 -4.39 19.59
N ILE A 553 7.24 -3.40 20.41
CA ILE A 553 7.22 -1.99 20.01
C ILE A 553 8.52 -1.63 19.32
N ASP A 554 8.44 -0.88 18.24
CA ASP A 554 9.61 -0.28 17.60
C ASP A 554 9.64 1.24 17.81
N PHE A 555 10.79 1.75 18.25
CA PHE A 555 11.08 3.17 18.39
C PHE A 555 12.08 3.58 17.33
N GLU A 556 11.62 4.26 16.29
CA GLU A 556 12.51 4.75 15.24
C GLU A 556 13.54 5.74 15.81
N ARG A 557 14.82 5.42 15.61
CA ARG A 557 16.01 6.17 16.02
C ARG A 557 16.25 6.21 17.54
N GLU A 558 17.52 6.25 17.89
CA GLU A 558 18.01 6.32 19.28
C GLU A 558 17.33 7.44 20.10
N SER A 559 17.09 8.59 19.49
CA SER A 559 16.48 9.74 20.17
C SER A 559 15.09 9.48 20.74
N ARG A 560 14.40 8.41 20.28
CA ARG A 560 13.07 8.02 20.74
C ARG A 560 13.08 6.83 21.69
N ALA A 561 14.26 6.21 21.90
CA ALA A 561 14.41 5.04 22.77
C ALA A 561 14.03 5.35 24.23
N PRO A 562 13.39 4.42 24.94
CA PRO A 562 13.18 4.53 26.38
C PRO A 562 14.51 4.64 27.14
N ARG A 563 14.60 5.57 28.09
CA ARG A 563 15.77 5.77 28.95
C ARG A 563 15.64 5.12 30.33
N LYS A 564 14.70 4.19 30.46
CA LYS A 564 14.47 3.34 31.63
C LYS A 564 13.79 2.06 31.18
N PRO A 565 13.81 0.98 31.98
CA PRO A 565 13.03 -0.22 31.66
C PRO A 565 11.56 0.11 31.34
N TYR A 566 11.08 -0.39 30.21
CA TYR A 566 9.75 -0.14 29.68
C TYR A 566 8.90 -1.39 29.90
N GLY A 567 7.66 -1.30 30.27
CA GLY A 567 6.83 -2.44 30.68
C GLY A 567 6.58 -3.51 29.59
N ARG A 568 6.97 -3.25 28.32
CA ARG A 568 6.91 -4.16 27.18
C ARG A 568 8.28 -4.30 26.54
N TYR A 569 8.54 -5.39 25.83
CA TYR A 569 9.76 -5.53 25.03
C TYR A 569 9.68 -4.65 23.79
N TRP A 570 10.84 -4.12 23.40
CA TRP A 570 10.97 -3.14 22.33
C TRP A 570 12.32 -3.25 21.61
N GLN A 571 12.40 -2.63 20.47
CA GLN A 571 13.65 -2.38 19.76
C GLN A 571 13.74 -0.93 19.31
N VAL A 572 14.92 -0.53 18.90
CA VAL A 572 15.17 0.68 18.12
C VAL A 572 15.65 0.26 16.75
N ASP A 573 15.02 0.76 15.69
CA ASP A 573 15.59 0.76 14.36
C ASP A 573 16.38 2.06 14.15
N ASP A 574 17.68 1.93 13.95
CA ASP A 574 18.58 3.09 13.77
C ASP A 574 19.44 2.89 12.52
N PRO A 575 19.56 3.88 11.61
CA PRO A 575 20.36 3.71 10.41
C PRO A 575 21.85 3.79 10.74
N ILE A 576 22.67 2.98 10.06
CA ILE A 576 24.14 3.03 10.13
C ILE A 576 24.70 4.39 9.69
N GLY A 577 23.90 5.15 8.96
CA GLY A 577 24.23 6.50 8.51
C GLY A 577 23.13 7.51 8.84
N ASN A 578 23.11 8.63 8.15
CA ASN A 578 22.09 9.67 8.34
C ASN A 578 20.77 9.41 7.58
N LYS A 579 20.69 8.34 6.78
CA LYS A 579 19.52 7.89 6.00
C LYS A 579 19.36 6.38 6.11
N PHE A 580 18.12 5.88 5.90
CA PHE A 580 17.86 4.44 5.87
C PHE A 580 18.24 3.81 4.52
N GLY A 581 17.90 4.45 3.39
CA GLY A 581 18.30 4.02 2.06
C GLY A 581 19.69 4.53 1.65
N TYR A 582 20.32 3.83 0.70
CA TYR A 582 21.62 4.26 0.16
C TYR A 582 21.50 5.56 -0.64
N ILE A 583 22.41 6.48 -0.35
CA ILE A 583 22.65 7.69 -1.14
C ILE A 583 24.15 7.89 -1.37
N GLU A 584 24.52 8.55 -2.46
CA GLU A 584 25.89 9.01 -2.66
C GLU A 584 26.27 10.01 -1.55
N GLY A 585 27.45 9.79 -0.94
CA GLY A 585 27.91 10.62 0.17
C GLY A 585 27.17 10.38 1.50
N LEU A 586 26.61 9.18 1.70
CA LEU A 586 26.00 8.80 2.97
C LEU A 586 26.98 9.01 4.13
N LYS A 587 26.57 9.80 5.12
CA LYS A 587 27.40 10.08 6.32
C LYS A 587 27.14 9.01 7.36
N LEU A 588 28.14 8.17 7.59
CA LEU A 588 28.04 7.08 8.56
C LEU A 588 28.22 7.56 10.01
N GLN A 589 27.55 6.88 10.91
CA GLN A 589 27.85 6.91 12.34
C GLN A 589 29.16 6.14 12.59
N ASN A 590 29.95 6.55 13.60
CA ASN A 590 31.09 5.75 14.00
C ASN A 590 30.67 4.54 14.85
N ALA A 591 31.42 3.45 14.76
CA ALA A 591 31.13 2.22 15.49
C ALA A 591 31.03 2.43 17.02
N ASP A 592 31.86 3.29 17.62
CA ASP A 592 31.83 3.59 19.07
C ASP A 592 30.48 4.21 19.48
N GLY A 593 29.89 5.06 18.63
CA GLY A 593 28.57 5.65 18.86
C GLY A 593 27.49 4.59 18.86
N ILE A 594 27.52 3.72 17.85
CA ILE A 594 26.55 2.62 17.73
C ILE A 594 26.65 1.61 18.86
N ILE A 595 27.90 1.30 19.31
CA ILE A 595 28.14 0.43 20.47
C ILE A 595 27.53 1.04 21.73
N ARG A 596 27.71 2.34 21.97
CA ARG A 596 27.10 3.02 23.13
C ARG A 596 25.60 2.97 23.07
N ASN A 597 25.01 3.20 21.89
CA ASN A 597 23.57 3.08 21.67
C ASN A 597 23.05 1.65 21.95
N LEU A 598 23.77 0.62 21.46
CA LEU A 598 23.45 -0.78 21.77
C LEU A 598 23.45 -1.04 23.29
N VAL A 599 24.51 -0.59 24.01
CA VAL A 599 24.60 -0.79 25.46
C VAL A 599 23.49 -0.03 26.21
N ASP A 600 23.16 1.18 25.78
CA ASP A 600 22.05 1.98 26.35
C ASP A 600 20.71 1.24 26.21
N ASN A 601 20.40 0.75 25.00
CA ASN A 601 19.15 0.05 24.72
C ASN A 601 19.05 -1.26 25.51
N VAL A 602 20.12 -2.05 25.53
CA VAL A 602 20.15 -3.33 26.25
C VAL A 602 19.99 -3.14 27.76
N ALA A 603 20.62 -2.15 28.35
CA ALA A 603 20.46 -1.82 29.77
C ALA A 603 18.99 -1.41 30.09
N CYS A 604 18.29 -0.76 29.17
CA CYS A 604 16.89 -0.39 29.32
C CYS A 604 15.90 -1.49 28.89
N GLY A 605 16.37 -2.66 28.46
CA GLY A 605 15.55 -3.82 28.11
C GLY A 605 15.08 -3.89 26.66
N GLY A 606 15.68 -3.07 25.78
CA GLY A 606 15.44 -3.09 24.35
C GLY A 606 16.52 -3.79 23.54
N ASN A 607 16.28 -3.94 22.25
CA ASN A 607 17.24 -4.39 21.25
C ASN A 607 17.63 -3.21 20.33
N LEU A 608 18.78 -3.31 19.69
CA LEU A 608 19.15 -2.45 18.56
C LEU A 608 19.01 -3.24 17.25
N CYS A 609 18.24 -2.72 16.32
CA CYS A 609 18.15 -3.21 14.94
C CYS A 609 18.84 -2.17 14.03
N LEU A 610 20.09 -2.43 13.67
CA LEU A 610 20.91 -1.49 12.90
C LEU A 610 20.63 -1.62 11.42
N ASN A 611 20.15 -0.56 10.78
CA ASN A 611 19.85 -0.59 9.36
C ASN A 611 21.10 -0.38 8.49
N VAL A 612 21.27 -1.23 7.50
CA VAL A 612 22.28 -1.11 6.43
C VAL A 612 21.62 -0.67 5.13
N SER A 613 22.41 -0.02 4.27
CA SER A 613 21.94 0.63 3.04
C SER A 613 22.75 0.14 1.84
N PRO A 614 22.36 -1.00 1.19
CA PRO A 614 23.08 -1.52 0.03
C PRO A 614 22.89 -0.64 -1.22
N LYS A 615 23.89 -0.67 -2.13
CA LYS A 615 23.81 -0.09 -3.46
C LYS A 615 22.88 -0.89 -4.38
N SER A 616 22.45 -0.27 -5.47
CA SER A 616 21.55 -0.91 -6.45
C SER A 616 22.15 -2.17 -7.12
N ASP A 617 23.47 -2.28 -7.18
CA ASP A 617 24.16 -3.47 -7.69
C ASP A 617 24.19 -4.65 -6.69
N GLY A 618 23.72 -4.44 -5.45
CA GLY A 618 23.74 -5.46 -4.39
C GLY A 618 24.99 -5.43 -3.52
N THR A 619 25.88 -4.44 -3.67
CA THR A 619 27.05 -4.30 -2.81
C THR A 619 26.69 -3.55 -1.52
N ILE A 620 27.03 -4.11 -0.37
CA ILE A 620 27.09 -3.33 0.89
C ILE A 620 28.41 -2.52 0.84
N PRO A 621 28.37 -1.18 0.91
CA PRO A 621 29.58 -0.35 0.85
C PRO A 621 30.63 -0.75 1.86
N GLU A 622 31.91 -0.70 1.47
CA GLU A 622 33.02 -1.17 2.30
C GLU A 622 33.12 -0.40 3.64
N ASP A 623 32.85 0.88 3.64
CA ASP A 623 32.81 1.70 4.85
C ASP A 623 31.73 1.24 5.84
N GLN A 624 30.54 0.84 5.35
CA GLN A 624 29.51 0.21 6.18
C GLN A 624 29.98 -1.15 6.72
N GLN A 625 30.62 -1.98 5.87
CA GLN A 625 31.17 -3.27 6.29
C GLN A 625 32.21 -3.08 7.43
N GLN A 626 33.08 -2.08 7.33
CA GLN A 626 34.07 -1.77 8.36
C GLN A 626 33.41 -1.38 9.69
N VAL A 627 32.35 -0.59 9.68
CA VAL A 627 31.58 -0.26 10.89
C VAL A 627 30.98 -1.51 11.51
N LEU A 628 30.35 -2.37 10.71
CA LEU A 628 29.76 -3.64 11.17
C LEU A 628 30.80 -4.57 11.80
N LEU A 629 31.94 -4.75 11.16
CA LEU A 629 33.01 -5.62 11.67
C LEU A 629 33.59 -5.11 12.99
N LYS A 630 33.75 -3.79 13.17
CA LYS A 630 34.19 -3.20 14.46
C LYS A 630 33.18 -3.44 15.59
N ILE A 631 31.86 -3.39 15.26
CA ILE A 631 30.83 -3.75 16.24
C ILE A 631 30.95 -5.23 16.61
N GLY A 632 31.20 -6.09 15.62
CA GLY A 632 31.37 -7.53 15.81
C GLY A 632 32.57 -7.86 16.69
N GLU A 633 33.73 -7.23 16.45
CA GLU A 633 34.94 -7.37 17.28
C GLU A 633 34.66 -6.98 18.74
N TRP A 634 33.95 -5.87 18.96
CA TRP A 634 33.54 -5.44 20.31
C TRP A 634 32.58 -6.47 20.94
N LEU A 635 31.61 -6.98 20.21
CA LEU A 635 30.66 -7.99 20.69
C LEU A 635 31.30 -9.35 20.97
N GLN A 636 32.37 -9.73 20.25
CA GLN A 636 33.15 -10.94 20.59
C GLN A 636 33.79 -10.82 21.98
N THR A 637 34.23 -9.63 22.35
CA THR A 637 34.88 -9.36 23.65
C THR A 637 33.85 -9.20 24.78
N TYR A 638 32.78 -8.45 24.54
CA TYR A 638 31.89 -7.96 25.58
C TYR A 638 30.47 -8.60 25.51
N GLY A 639 30.20 -9.45 24.54
CA GLY A 639 28.88 -10.02 24.30
C GLY A 639 28.31 -10.85 25.44
N GLU A 640 29.14 -11.37 26.35
CA GLU A 640 28.69 -12.06 27.57
C GLU A 640 27.76 -11.17 28.41
N GLY A 641 28.08 -9.86 28.52
CA GLY A 641 27.27 -8.89 29.25
C GLY A 641 26.15 -8.23 28.43
N ILE A 642 25.98 -8.64 27.17
CA ILE A 642 24.98 -8.14 26.25
C ILE A 642 23.90 -9.22 26.00
N TYR A 643 24.28 -10.32 25.35
CA TYR A 643 23.35 -11.37 24.94
C TYR A 643 22.75 -12.15 26.13
N GLY A 644 21.45 -12.39 26.09
CA GLY A 644 20.74 -13.12 27.12
C GLY A 644 20.58 -12.36 28.44
N THR A 645 20.98 -11.09 28.50
CA THR A 645 20.87 -10.29 29.73
C THR A 645 19.48 -9.65 29.88
N ARG A 646 19.22 -9.18 31.10
CA ARG A 646 18.04 -8.39 31.46
C ARG A 646 18.49 -7.09 32.15
N PRO A 647 17.66 -6.03 32.16
CA PRO A 647 17.96 -4.81 32.90
C PRO A 647 18.22 -5.12 34.37
N TYR A 648 19.26 -4.51 34.92
CA TYR A 648 19.40 -4.45 36.39
C TYR A 648 18.37 -3.47 36.96
N LYS A 649 18.01 -3.59 38.25
CA LYS A 649 17.00 -2.72 38.91
C LYS A 649 17.29 -1.23 38.74
N THR A 650 18.57 -0.84 38.72
CA THR A 650 19.04 0.50 38.32
C THR A 650 19.82 0.33 37.03
N ALA A 651 19.17 0.53 35.90
CA ALA A 651 19.74 0.28 34.58
C ALA A 651 20.83 1.30 34.21
N ILE A 652 20.66 2.53 34.64
CA ILE A 652 21.51 3.68 34.29
C ILE A 652 21.95 4.40 35.55
N GLU A 653 23.26 4.61 35.71
CA GLU A 653 23.85 5.42 36.74
C GLU A 653 24.96 6.29 36.13
N GLY A 654 24.66 7.54 35.83
CA GLY A 654 25.60 8.45 35.16
C GLY A 654 26.10 7.85 33.82
N ASN A 655 27.42 7.62 33.77
CA ASN A 655 28.08 7.03 32.60
C ASN A 655 28.09 5.48 32.61
N ILE A 656 27.42 4.84 33.56
CA ILE A 656 27.44 3.39 33.76
C ILE A 656 26.09 2.81 33.34
N ARG A 657 26.12 1.66 32.66
CA ARG A 657 24.97 0.86 32.27
C ARG A 657 25.05 -0.51 32.92
N LEU A 658 23.92 -0.98 33.47
CA LEU A 658 23.91 -2.20 34.26
C LEU A 658 22.91 -3.19 33.69
N THR A 659 23.43 -4.40 33.42
CA THR A 659 22.61 -5.57 33.02
C THR A 659 22.86 -6.71 34.01
N CYS A 660 22.02 -7.74 34.00
CA CYS A 660 22.23 -8.91 34.83
C CYS A 660 21.86 -10.21 34.07
N LYS A 661 22.58 -11.29 34.43
CA LYS A 661 22.37 -12.65 33.90
C LYS A 661 23.02 -13.67 34.82
N ASP A 662 22.33 -14.78 35.08
CA ASP A 662 22.86 -15.97 35.78
C ASP A 662 23.60 -15.63 37.11
N GLY A 663 23.06 -14.71 37.92
CA GLY A 663 23.64 -14.29 39.18
C GLY A 663 24.82 -13.30 39.06
N PHE A 664 25.19 -12.88 37.87
CA PHE A 664 26.15 -11.84 37.61
C PHE A 664 25.50 -10.49 37.31
N ILE A 665 26.18 -9.42 37.66
CA ILE A 665 25.88 -8.07 37.19
C ILE A 665 26.99 -7.65 36.22
N TYR A 666 26.59 -7.07 35.10
CA TYR A 666 27.53 -6.51 34.13
C TYR A 666 27.43 -4.99 34.15
N ALA A 667 28.56 -4.34 34.38
CA ALA A 667 28.68 -2.89 34.39
C ALA A 667 29.48 -2.41 33.17
N PHE A 668 28.82 -1.66 32.30
CA PHE A 668 29.46 -1.02 31.15
C PHE A 668 29.69 0.45 31.45
N VAL A 669 30.95 0.90 31.38
CA VAL A 669 31.29 2.31 31.47
C VAL A 669 31.43 2.89 30.07
N LEU A 670 30.53 3.80 29.71
CA LEU A 670 30.57 4.48 28.41
C LEU A 670 31.67 5.55 28.42
N ARG A 671 32.50 5.61 27.35
CA ARG A 671 33.59 6.61 27.25
C ARG A 671 34.47 6.63 28.49
N TRP A 672 35.01 5.48 28.87
CA TRP A 672 35.83 5.37 30.06
C TRP A 672 37.16 6.15 29.92
N ASP A 673 37.51 6.95 30.92
CA ASP A 673 38.69 7.80 30.93
C ASP A 673 39.98 7.11 31.48
N GLY A 674 39.90 5.79 31.69
CA GLY A 674 41.01 4.99 32.20
C GLY A 674 41.22 5.09 33.73
N LYS A 675 40.27 5.67 34.45
CA LYS A 675 40.37 5.88 35.92
C LYS A 675 39.41 5.02 36.72
N PRO A 676 39.69 4.78 38.01
CA PRO A 676 38.76 4.13 38.93
C PRO A 676 37.42 4.85 39.00
N PHE A 677 36.35 4.09 39.14
CA PHE A 677 34.96 4.60 39.20
C PHE A 677 34.14 3.89 40.30
N THR A 678 33.04 4.50 40.72
CA THR A 678 32.15 3.96 41.76
C THR A 678 30.77 3.68 41.17
N ILE A 679 30.19 2.53 41.52
CA ILE A 679 28.80 2.17 41.23
C ILE A 679 28.02 2.27 42.54
N GLN A 680 27.22 3.33 42.68
CA GLN A 680 26.52 3.66 43.93
C GLN A 680 25.33 2.76 44.20
N CYS A 681 24.61 2.35 43.15
CA CYS A 681 23.40 1.54 43.27
C CYS A 681 23.64 0.08 43.68
N LEU A 682 24.90 -0.37 43.78
CA LEU A 682 25.23 -1.75 44.17
C LEU A 682 25.46 -1.87 45.66
N ASP A 683 24.84 -2.90 46.26
CA ASP A 683 25.20 -3.35 47.62
C ASP A 683 26.55 -4.04 47.57
N SER A 684 27.59 -3.27 47.89
CA SER A 684 28.99 -3.72 47.83
C SER A 684 29.28 -4.89 48.76
N SER A 685 28.49 -5.09 49.85
CA SER A 685 28.64 -6.22 50.81
C SER A 685 28.46 -7.58 50.14
N LYS A 686 27.64 -7.64 49.12
CA LYS A 686 27.28 -8.85 48.34
C LYS A 686 28.29 -9.18 47.25
N VAL A 687 29.24 -8.30 46.95
CA VAL A 687 30.21 -8.51 45.87
C VAL A 687 31.32 -9.46 46.29
N LYS A 688 31.51 -10.51 45.46
CA LYS A 688 32.57 -11.53 45.64
C LYS A 688 33.81 -11.24 44.79
N ALA A 689 33.61 -10.86 43.53
CA ALA A 689 34.68 -10.62 42.58
C ALA A 689 34.27 -9.65 41.46
N VAL A 690 35.22 -8.96 40.89
CA VAL A 690 35.10 -8.13 39.69
C VAL A 690 36.10 -8.60 38.65
N THR A 691 35.66 -8.77 37.40
CA THR A 691 36.51 -9.20 36.27
C THR A 691 36.33 -8.20 35.13
N CYS A 692 37.40 -7.73 34.55
CA CYS A 692 37.33 -6.95 33.30
C CYS A 692 37.05 -7.90 32.14
N LEU A 693 36.01 -7.61 31.31
CA LEU A 693 35.66 -8.47 30.17
C LEU A 693 36.69 -8.36 29.03
N ALA A 694 37.40 -7.26 28.90
CA ALA A 694 38.37 -7.04 27.84
C ALA A 694 39.49 -8.09 27.81
N ASP A 695 39.94 -8.54 28.96
CA ASP A 695 41.12 -9.40 29.09
C ASP A 695 40.98 -10.52 30.14
N GLY A 696 39.82 -10.62 30.77
CA GLY A 696 39.54 -11.62 31.78
C GLY A 696 40.25 -11.41 33.15
N ARG A 697 40.98 -10.30 33.34
CA ARG A 697 41.70 -10.03 34.59
C ARG A 697 40.78 -9.73 35.73
N LYS A 698 41.10 -10.24 36.93
CA LYS A 698 40.49 -9.83 38.19
C LYS A 698 40.86 -8.39 38.51
N VAL A 699 39.86 -7.56 38.77
CA VAL A 699 40.01 -6.16 39.11
C VAL A 699 39.86 -5.97 40.61
N ARG A 700 40.78 -5.20 41.24
CA ARG A 700 40.62 -4.81 42.64
C ARG A 700 39.42 -3.91 42.82
N PHE A 701 38.74 -4.05 43.93
CA PHE A 701 37.62 -3.20 44.30
C PHE A 701 37.59 -2.90 45.78
N LYS A 702 36.95 -1.80 46.13
CA LYS A 702 36.74 -1.40 47.54
C LYS A 702 35.27 -1.33 47.80
N LYS A 703 34.85 -1.93 48.93
CA LYS A 703 33.50 -1.81 49.45
C LYS A 703 33.38 -0.51 50.20
N GLN A 704 32.48 0.37 49.80
CA GLN A 704 32.24 1.67 50.38
C GLN A 704 30.79 1.75 50.88
N ALA A 705 30.51 2.64 51.83
CA ALA A 705 29.18 2.86 52.34
C ALA A 705 28.24 3.39 51.24
N ASP A 706 28.78 4.09 50.28
CA ASP A 706 28.08 4.70 49.13
C ASP A 706 28.17 3.87 47.83
N GLY A 707 28.60 2.58 47.91
CA GLY A 707 28.61 1.68 46.75
C GLY A 707 29.86 0.83 46.60
N LEU A 708 30.13 0.40 45.36
CA LEU A 708 31.26 -0.41 44.94
C LEU A 708 32.24 0.43 44.13
N ARG A 709 33.42 0.67 44.69
CA ARG A 709 34.52 1.35 43.96
C ARG A 709 35.39 0.32 43.24
N ILE A 710 35.45 0.42 41.92
CA ILE A 710 36.27 -0.42 41.05
C ILE A 710 37.58 0.29 40.74
N GLU A 711 38.72 -0.34 41.12
CA GLU A 711 40.06 0.19 40.98
C GLU A 711 40.69 -0.19 39.62
N ALA A 712 39.90 -0.12 38.53
CA ALA A 712 40.42 -0.34 37.20
C ALA A 712 41.19 0.88 36.70
N THR A 713 42.30 0.65 36.02
CA THR A 713 43.06 1.69 35.31
C THR A 713 43.48 1.20 33.93
N GLY A 714 43.57 2.09 32.96
CA GLY A 714 43.93 1.73 31.60
C GLY A 714 43.92 2.92 30.63
N MET A 715 43.95 2.64 29.36
CA MET A 715 43.78 3.66 28.32
C MET A 715 42.32 4.12 28.22
N THR A 716 42.11 5.32 27.75
CA THR A 716 40.75 5.84 27.45
C THR A 716 40.06 5.01 26.39
N ILE A 717 38.81 4.66 26.64
CA ILE A 717 37.94 3.90 25.72
C ILE A 717 36.80 4.82 25.25
N SER A 718 36.68 5.01 23.97
CA SER A 718 35.63 5.86 23.33
C SER A 718 34.27 5.18 23.16
N SER A 719 34.24 3.84 23.08
CA SER A 719 33.01 3.04 23.00
C SER A 719 32.44 2.74 24.39
N ALA A 720 32.59 1.52 24.86
CA ALA A 720 32.22 1.08 26.19
C ALA A 720 33.17 -0.04 26.65
N ILE A 721 33.50 -0.08 27.94
CA ILE A 721 34.23 -1.18 28.58
C ILE A 721 33.31 -1.88 29.58
N GLY A 722 33.32 -3.23 29.58
CA GLY A 722 32.47 -4.05 30.41
C GLY A 722 33.20 -4.74 31.55
N PHE A 723 32.57 -4.80 32.72
CA PHE A 723 33.05 -5.51 33.92
C PHE A 723 31.98 -6.49 34.39
N ARG A 724 32.37 -7.74 34.64
CA ARG A 724 31.51 -8.77 35.25
C ARG A 724 31.71 -8.74 36.77
N ILE A 725 30.60 -8.61 37.50
CA ILE A 725 30.56 -8.53 38.95
C ILE A 725 29.86 -9.78 39.48
N ALA A 726 30.61 -10.65 40.16
CA ALA A 726 30.05 -11.84 40.80
C ALA A 726 29.52 -11.47 42.19
N LEU A 727 28.32 -11.98 42.51
CA LEU A 727 27.72 -11.87 43.84
C LEU A 727 28.06 -13.10 44.69
N LYS A 728 27.95 -12.96 46.04
CA LYS A 728 28.15 -14.03 47.00
C LYS A 728 27.00 -15.03 46.91
#